data_0b565e2e52b6e7ae591e44a863cdac6e
#
_entry.id   0b565e2e52b6e7ae591e44a863cdac6e
#
_cell.length_a   1.000
_cell.length_b   1.000
_cell.length_c   1.000
_cell.angle_alpha   90.00
_cell.angle_beta   90.00
_cell.angle_gamma   90.00
#
_symmetry.space_group_name_H-M   'P 1'
#
loop_
_entity.id
_entity.type
_entity.pdbx_description
1 polymer ?
#
loop_
_entity_poly.entity_id
_entity_poly.type
_entity_poly.pdbx_seq_one_letter_code
_entity_poly.pdbx_strand_id
1 'polypeptide(L)'
;MRVASKINLAIMTTFVFALILVMGNLYILSEQFRALDRTEKANLITRLSNSLLVLTQEYVLFKAPSVADAWHGTRVELETVLADNLSLHDRPQELIDIQNSLVELSPIFSELSSSELSRNIDSEFQARRESLIMERLIAETQVISELGYKWSSQANEAQKNSLRSLTLMGALGLLSFVLVIVLLVVMMRSGILTPLAKLKRTADAIRNGFEDTVCDVDTSDELGDVARAVNQMAHNLAHKNKRLREANSRVESASQAKTEFLSNMSHEIRTPLNGIVGLTYLLKDTSVSNNQKLLLESLEKTSRNLIDLVSDVLDISKIEAGNMELESKPFSMLEFIDKVSGIMTGAAASKPIELIIDAAPDLPVDLVGDELRFRQIVVNLVGNAIKFTQAGYVHLSFSVLSRQGQVCRLRVQVKDTGIGISPQGKVNLFRQFQQGNTSVAREFGGSGLGLNLVKKLVDLMKGTLGFDSEVGQGSNFWAELDFVCSSAPSVAAVATQDLLFVSESNLQTQALEHAGAWVGRGVKMLASLEQARRWVQDGGKPVGVLLDFPRSTIDRLAWLEFVNTMSQRGIPCAVLLSSSDTRRLLDKGISEIFSSIFVKPLTPQQLQNVFGKSTEGTAIRVNSLPVDKKKVNLLIVDDSELNLKVLESILTRKQANITKANNGLEALSYLLQYGHGFDAVVMDVQMPLMDGLEATREIRKQPFNVDLPVIGLTGEVTSEDEKRALDSGMNVVLHKPLQPDDLMFVLAKLIKQKAA
;
A
#
# COMPACT_ATOMS: atom_id res chain seq x y z
N MET A 1 -47.61 64.46 -34.46
CA MET A 1 -47.49 63.51 -33.34
C MET A 1 -46.11 63.72 -32.66
N ARG A 2 -46.11 64.12 -31.36
CA ARG A 2 -44.93 64.42 -30.66
C ARG A 2 -44.08 63.13 -30.54
N VAL A 3 -42.76 63.28 -30.57
CA VAL A 3 -41.76 62.19 -30.45
C VAL A 3 -42.07 61.29 -29.26
N ALA A 4 -42.58 61.85 -28.14
CA ALA A 4 -43.01 61.16 -26.94
C ALA A 4 -44.11 60.10 -27.17
N SER A 5 -45.11 60.35 -28.08
CA SER A 5 -46.16 59.37 -28.34
C SER A 5 -45.69 58.18 -29.21
N LYS A 6 -44.74 58.46 -30.09
CA LYS A 6 -44.10 57.38 -30.89
C LYS A 6 -43.15 56.58 -30.00
N ILE A 7 -42.48 57.20 -29.03
CA ILE A 7 -41.63 56.57 -28.04
C ILE A 7 -42.46 55.66 -27.10
N ASN A 8 -43.63 56.16 -26.62
CA ASN A 8 -44.49 55.37 -25.74
C ASN A 8 -45.11 54.15 -26.45
N LEU A 9 -45.50 54.30 -27.75
CA LEU A 9 -45.98 53.17 -28.53
C LEU A 9 -44.86 52.17 -28.83
N ALA A 10 -43.66 52.71 -29.08
CA ALA A 10 -42.46 51.88 -29.25
C ALA A 10 -42.06 51.17 -27.94
N ILE A 11 -42.13 51.88 -26.79
CA ILE A 11 -41.87 51.27 -25.49
C ILE A 11 -42.89 50.18 -25.17
N MET A 12 -44.17 50.43 -25.45
CA MET A 12 -45.22 49.45 -25.16
C MET A 12 -45.15 48.22 -26.07
N THR A 13 -44.91 48.39 -27.38
CA THR A 13 -44.66 47.23 -28.29
C THR A 13 -43.34 46.52 -27.97
N THR A 14 -42.28 47.27 -27.57
CA THR A 14 -41.03 46.70 -27.14
C THR A 14 -41.19 45.99 -25.81
N PHE A 15 -42.04 46.45 -24.91
CA PHE A 15 -42.29 45.83 -23.60
C PHE A 15 -43.01 44.48 -23.75
N VAL A 16 -44.08 44.42 -24.60
CA VAL A 16 -44.78 43.15 -24.89
C VAL A 16 -43.87 42.16 -25.61
N PHE A 17 -43.07 42.65 -26.54
CA PHE A 17 -42.09 41.80 -27.24
C PHE A 17 -40.93 41.39 -26.35
N ALA A 18 -40.46 42.29 -25.46
CA ALA A 18 -39.45 41.95 -24.45
C ALA A 18 -39.96 40.89 -23.47
N LEU A 19 -41.24 40.93 -23.08
CA LEU A 19 -41.85 39.93 -22.22
C LEU A 19 -41.83 38.52 -22.84
N ILE A 20 -42.18 38.42 -24.15
CA ILE A 20 -42.12 37.15 -24.90
C ILE A 20 -40.68 36.64 -25.04
N LEU A 21 -39.71 37.56 -25.26
CA LEU A 21 -38.30 37.22 -25.33
C LEU A 21 -37.73 36.77 -23.97
N VAL A 22 -38.18 37.39 -22.88
CA VAL A 22 -37.77 37.00 -21.51
C VAL A 22 -38.27 35.58 -21.19
N MET A 23 -39.51 35.28 -21.53
CA MET A 23 -40.06 33.92 -21.33
C MET A 23 -39.34 32.88 -22.18
N GLY A 24 -39.01 33.20 -23.43
CA GLY A 24 -38.21 32.34 -24.31
C GLY A 24 -36.77 32.16 -23.76
N ASN A 25 -36.12 33.24 -23.30
CA ASN A 25 -34.80 33.19 -22.74
C ASN A 25 -34.75 32.45 -21.39
N LEU A 26 -35.78 32.55 -20.54
CA LEU A 26 -35.89 31.78 -19.30
C LEU A 26 -35.97 30.27 -19.56
N TYR A 27 -36.75 29.90 -20.58
CA TYR A 27 -36.81 28.51 -21.03
C TYR A 27 -35.45 28.03 -21.53
N ILE A 28 -34.80 28.81 -22.33
CA ILE A 28 -33.48 28.53 -22.91
C ILE A 28 -32.37 28.54 -21.84
N LEU A 29 -32.43 29.48 -20.87
CA LEU A 29 -31.49 29.54 -19.74
C LEU A 29 -31.61 28.28 -18.90
N SER A 30 -32.84 27.73 -18.72
CA SER A 30 -33.02 26.45 -18.03
C SER A 30 -32.36 25.28 -18.76
N GLU A 31 -32.35 25.29 -20.08
CA GLU A 31 -31.64 24.30 -20.91
C GLU A 31 -30.11 24.53 -20.87
N GLN A 32 -29.65 25.78 -20.83
CA GLN A 32 -28.22 26.09 -20.66
C GLN A 32 -27.69 25.67 -19.30
N PHE A 33 -28.46 25.91 -18.24
CA PHE A 33 -28.05 25.45 -16.90
C PHE A 33 -27.89 23.93 -16.86
N ARG A 34 -28.77 23.19 -17.57
CA ARG A 34 -28.62 21.74 -17.70
C ARG A 34 -27.38 21.33 -18.52
N ALA A 35 -27.10 22.06 -19.60
CA ALA A 35 -25.92 21.80 -20.43
C ALA A 35 -24.61 22.18 -19.68
N LEU A 36 -24.65 23.29 -18.94
CA LEU A 36 -23.52 23.75 -18.11
C LEU A 36 -23.22 22.74 -16.96
N ASP A 37 -24.30 22.31 -16.27
CA ASP A 37 -24.18 21.28 -15.21
C ASP A 37 -23.59 19.96 -15.77
N ARG A 38 -24.03 19.55 -16.98
CA ARG A 38 -23.46 18.40 -17.69
C ARG A 38 -21.97 18.59 -18.02
N THR A 39 -21.58 19.78 -18.45
CA THR A 39 -20.18 20.09 -18.81
C THR A 39 -19.31 20.19 -17.56
N GLU A 40 -19.82 20.77 -16.49
CA GLU A 40 -19.12 20.84 -15.21
C GLU A 40 -18.87 19.44 -14.63
N LYS A 41 -19.89 18.60 -14.68
CA LYS A 41 -19.79 17.18 -14.29
C LYS A 41 -18.83 16.39 -15.18
N ALA A 42 -18.85 16.65 -16.50
CA ALA A 42 -17.92 16.04 -17.44
C ALA A 42 -16.46 16.45 -17.16
N ASN A 43 -16.24 17.71 -16.88
CA ASN A 43 -14.92 18.21 -16.51
C ASN A 43 -14.45 17.64 -15.15
N LEU A 44 -15.38 17.46 -14.21
CA LEU A 44 -15.09 16.82 -12.93
C LEU A 44 -14.67 15.36 -13.13
N ILE A 45 -15.43 14.61 -13.91
CA ILE A 45 -15.11 13.22 -14.25
C ILE A 45 -13.75 13.14 -14.95
N THR A 46 -13.49 14.03 -15.89
CA THR A 46 -12.21 14.08 -16.61
C THR A 46 -11.06 14.40 -15.64
N ARG A 47 -11.27 15.35 -14.72
CA ARG A 47 -10.28 15.69 -13.72
C ARG A 47 -10.00 14.53 -12.78
N LEU A 48 -11.04 13.88 -12.29
CA LEU A 48 -10.91 12.71 -11.40
C LEU A 48 -10.27 11.54 -12.15
N SER A 49 -10.64 11.32 -13.41
CA SER A 49 -10.03 10.30 -14.27
C SER A 49 -8.55 10.56 -14.51
N ASN A 50 -8.16 11.80 -14.79
CA ASN A 50 -6.75 12.20 -14.91
C ASN A 50 -6.00 12.11 -13.60
N SER A 51 -6.63 12.49 -12.49
CA SER A 51 -6.05 12.35 -11.15
C SER A 51 -5.81 10.87 -10.84
N LEU A 52 -6.75 10.00 -11.19
CA LEU A 52 -6.62 8.56 -11.03
C LEU A 52 -5.46 7.99 -11.86
N LEU A 53 -5.29 8.46 -13.09
CA LEU A 53 -4.17 8.07 -13.97
C LEU A 53 -2.83 8.51 -13.38
N VAL A 54 -2.74 9.77 -12.94
CA VAL A 54 -1.54 10.32 -12.30
C VAL A 54 -1.21 9.55 -11.04
N LEU A 55 -2.20 9.32 -10.17
CA LEU A 55 -2.08 8.53 -8.95
C LEU A 55 -1.65 7.07 -9.24
N THR A 56 -2.14 6.50 -10.34
CA THR A 56 -1.72 5.17 -10.80
C THR A 56 -0.26 5.14 -11.21
N GLN A 57 0.18 6.11 -12.02
CA GLN A 57 1.57 6.19 -12.48
C GLN A 57 2.55 6.35 -11.32
N GLU A 58 2.17 7.12 -10.33
CA GLU A 58 2.98 7.40 -9.17
C GLU A 58 3.03 6.22 -8.18
N TYR A 59 1.93 5.49 -8.01
CA TYR A 59 1.96 4.23 -7.27
C TYR A 59 2.85 3.18 -7.93
N VAL A 60 2.75 3.06 -9.24
CA VAL A 60 3.63 2.20 -10.05
C VAL A 60 5.10 2.53 -9.80
N LEU A 61 5.43 3.81 -9.63
CA LEU A 61 6.81 4.27 -9.46
C LEU A 61 7.33 4.11 -8.01
N PHE A 62 6.50 4.35 -7.00
CA PHE A 62 6.98 4.55 -5.63
C PHE A 62 6.35 3.62 -4.58
N LYS A 63 5.31 2.87 -4.96
CA LYS A 63 4.57 1.93 -4.08
C LYS A 63 4.25 2.48 -2.68
N ALA A 64 4.10 3.83 -2.59
CA ALA A 64 3.89 4.48 -1.31
C ALA A 64 2.43 4.31 -0.83
N PRO A 65 2.18 3.87 0.39
CA PRO A 65 0.83 3.61 0.92
C PRO A 65 -0.09 4.83 0.89
N SER A 66 0.45 6.04 1.00
CA SER A 66 -0.35 7.27 0.98
C SER A 66 -0.90 7.62 -0.41
N VAL A 67 -0.24 7.16 -1.49
CA VAL A 67 -0.77 7.30 -2.85
C VAL A 67 -1.92 6.33 -3.08
N ALA A 68 -1.87 5.15 -2.48
CA ALA A 68 -2.96 4.20 -2.58
C ALA A 68 -4.25 4.71 -1.91
N ASP A 69 -4.18 5.42 -0.78
CA ASP A 69 -5.37 6.04 -0.15
C ASP A 69 -5.93 7.18 -0.98
N ALA A 70 -5.08 8.03 -1.57
CA ALA A 70 -5.52 9.08 -2.46
C ALA A 70 -6.18 8.50 -3.71
N TRP A 71 -5.66 7.42 -4.25
CA TRP A 71 -6.27 6.72 -5.37
C TRP A 71 -7.63 6.11 -5.01
N HIS A 72 -7.74 5.44 -3.85
CA HIS A 72 -9.03 4.96 -3.36
C HIS A 72 -10.04 6.10 -3.14
N GLY A 73 -9.58 7.21 -2.57
CA GLY A 73 -10.41 8.40 -2.41
C GLY A 73 -10.91 8.93 -3.75
N THR A 74 -10.00 9.12 -4.71
CA THR A 74 -10.32 9.61 -6.04
C THR A 74 -11.18 8.62 -6.82
N ARG A 75 -10.94 7.30 -6.69
CA ARG A 75 -11.77 6.26 -7.30
C ARG A 75 -13.19 6.28 -6.74
N VAL A 76 -13.34 6.35 -5.41
CA VAL A 76 -14.66 6.41 -4.75
C VAL A 76 -15.40 7.69 -5.12
N GLU A 77 -14.70 8.81 -5.18
CA GLU A 77 -15.26 10.08 -5.61
C GLU A 77 -15.71 10.01 -7.08
N LEU A 78 -14.89 9.42 -7.95
CA LEU A 78 -15.24 9.20 -9.35
C LEU A 78 -16.45 8.25 -9.50
N GLU A 79 -16.50 7.16 -8.73
CA GLU A 79 -17.67 6.27 -8.69
C GLU A 79 -18.94 6.99 -8.25
N THR A 80 -18.83 7.83 -7.22
CA THR A 80 -19.96 8.60 -6.70
C THR A 80 -20.47 9.58 -7.75
N VAL A 81 -19.57 10.30 -8.40
CA VAL A 81 -19.90 11.24 -9.47
C VAL A 81 -20.48 10.52 -10.69
N LEU A 82 -19.98 9.33 -11.02
CA LEU A 82 -20.52 8.51 -12.10
C LEU A 82 -21.92 7.98 -11.76
N ALA A 83 -22.14 7.50 -10.54
CA ALA A 83 -23.43 6.99 -10.09
C ALA A 83 -24.52 8.08 -10.13
N ASP A 84 -24.19 9.29 -9.71
CA ASP A 84 -25.07 10.46 -9.80
C ASP A 84 -25.43 10.79 -11.26
N ASN A 85 -24.48 10.65 -12.17
CA ASN A 85 -24.71 10.93 -13.58
C ASN A 85 -25.42 9.81 -14.34
N LEU A 86 -25.27 8.57 -13.91
CA LEU A 86 -25.97 7.41 -14.48
C LEU A 86 -27.43 7.28 -14.00
N SER A 87 -27.82 8.02 -12.96
CA SER A 87 -29.22 8.12 -12.52
C SER A 87 -30.09 8.97 -13.46
N LEU A 88 -29.49 9.70 -14.40
CA LEU A 88 -30.18 10.51 -15.39
C LEU A 88 -30.77 9.64 -16.52
N HIS A 89 -31.87 10.12 -17.13
CA HIS A 89 -32.63 9.39 -18.18
C HIS A 89 -31.81 9.07 -19.44
N ASP A 90 -30.72 9.78 -19.67
CA ASP A 90 -29.84 9.61 -20.82
C ASP A 90 -28.47 9.06 -20.30
N ARG A 91 -28.28 7.76 -20.49
CA ARG A 91 -27.07 7.07 -20.01
C ARG A 91 -26.03 7.04 -21.13
N PRO A 92 -25.06 7.95 -21.14
CA PRO A 92 -23.97 7.92 -22.13
C PRO A 92 -23.18 6.63 -22.04
N GLN A 93 -22.91 6.00 -23.17
CA GLN A 93 -22.18 4.74 -23.23
C GLN A 93 -20.79 4.88 -22.60
N GLU A 94 -20.15 6.02 -22.79
CA GLU A 94 -18.84 6.32 -22.22
C GLU A 94 -18.82 6.28 -20.69
N LEU A 95 -19.88 6.76 -20.02
CA LEU A 95 -19.98 6.71 -18.57
C LEU A 95 -20.20 5.27 -18.06
N ILE A 96 -20.95 4.48 -18.82
CA ILE A 96 -21.13 3.05 -18.52
C ILE A 96 -19.79 2.34 -18.70
N ASP A 97 -19.05 2.66 -19.74
CA ASP A 97 -17.75 2.07 -20.03
C ASP A 97 -16.72 2.48 -18.96
N ILE A 98 -16.70 3.75 -18.54
CA ILE A 98 -15.87 4.21 -17.40
C ILE A 98 -16.22 3.44 -16.12
N GLN A 99 -17.52 3.27 -15.83
CA GLN A 99 -17.97 2.53 -14.66
C GLN A 99 -17.51 1.07 -14.71
N ASN A 100 -17.63 0.43 -15.87
CA ASN A 100 -17.19 -0.95 -16.06
C ASN A 100 -15.67 -1.08 -15.90
N SER A 101 -14.91 -0.17 -16.50
CA SER A 101 -13.44 -0.16 -16.33
C SER A 101 -13.02 0.12 -14.88
N LEU A 102 -13.74 0.97 -14.14
CA LEU A 102 -13.47 1.21 -12.71
C LEU A 102 -13.72 -0.02 -11.83
N VAL A 103 -14.75 -0.82 -12.18
CA VAL A 103 -15.02 -2.08 -11.50
C VAL A 103 -13.89 -3.09 -11.77
N GLU A 104 -13.36 -3.11 -13.01
CA GLU A 104 -12.22 -3.97 -13.37
C GLU A 104 -10.89 -3.52 -12.74
N LEU A 105 -10.72 -2.22 -12.50
CA LEU A 105 -9.52 -1.67 -11.87
C LEU A 105 -9.33 -2.10 -10.40
N SER A 106 -10.43 -2.25 -9.67
CA SER A 106 -10.37 -2.58 -8.23
C SER A 106 -9.66 -3.91 -7.93
N PRO A 107 -9.97 -5.01 -8.64
CA PRO A 107 -9.24 -6.27 -8.48
C PRO A 107 -7.78 -6.18 -8.97
N ILE A 108 -7.53 -5.46 -10.08
CA ILE A 108 -6.18 -5.30 -10.63
C ILE A 108 -5.28 -4.59 -9.63
N PHE A 109 -5.81 -3.56 -8.99
CA PHE A 109 -5.08 -2.78 -8.00
C PHE A 109 -4.89 -3.51 -6.67
N SER A 110 -5.92 -4.22 -6.21
CA SER A 110 -5.82 -5.07 -5.03
C SER A 110 -4.80 -6.20 -5.22
N GLU A 111 -4.61 -6.65 -6.45
CA GLU A 111 -3.61 -7.64 -6.81
C GLU A 111 -2.19 -7.06 -6.77
N LEU A 112 -1.99 -5.81 -7.24
CA LEU A 112 -0.70 -5.11 -7.18
C LEU A 112 -0.22 -4.92 -5.74
N SER A 113 -1.14 -4.64 -4.85
CA SER A 113 -0.90 -4.24 -3.49
C SER A 113 -0.75 -5.42 -2.50
N SER A 114 -1.22 -6.65 -2.86
CA SER A 114 -1.10 -7.86 -2.02
C SER A 114 0.17 -8.67 -2.27
N SER A 115 0.95 -8.32 -3.24
CA SER A 115 2.06 -9.12 -3.75
C SER A 115 3.28 -9.25 -2.82
N GLU A 116 3.32 -8.53 -1.69
CA GLU A 116 4.44 -8.62 -0.72
C GLU A 116 4.41 -9.84 0.21
N LEU A 117 3.35 -10.63 0.21
CA LEU A 117 3.17 -11.73 1.17
C LEU A 117 3.82 -13.05 0.78
N SER A 118 4.35 -13.17 -0.43
CA SER A 118 4.99 -14.42 -0.89
C SER A 118 6.50 -14.31 -0.91
N ARG A 119 7.15 -14.38 0.25
CA ARG A 119 8.61 -14.34 0.41
C ARG A 119 9.38 -15.55 -0.16
N ASN A 120 8.76 -16.42 -0.95
CA ASN A 120 9.32 -17.71 -1.29
C ASN A 120 9.34 -18.08 -2.78
N ILE A 121 9.31 -17.13 -3.69
CA ILE A 121 9.30 -17.41 -5.14
C ILE A 121 10.35 -16.57 -5.88
N ASP A 122 10.86 -17.13 -6.98
CA ASP A 122 11.86 -16.59 -7.89
C ASP A 122 11.64 -15.10 -8.21
N SER A 123 12.61 -14.24 -7.84
CA SER A 123 12.49 -12.77 -7.83
C SER A 123 12.30 -12.17 -9.24
N GLU A 124 12.79 -12.85 -10.28
CA GLU A 124 12.70 -12.37 -11.67
C GLU A 124 11.31 -12.61 -12.28
N PHE A 125 10.68 -13.72 -11.91
CA PHE A 125 9.30 -14.01 -12.31
C PHE A 125 8.29 -13.04 -11.65
N GLN A 126 8.52 -12.70 -10.40
CA GLN A 126 7.68 -11.75 -9.68
C GLN A 126 7.80 -10.33 -10.25
N ALA A 127 9.01 -9.87 -10.58
CA ALA A 127 9.23 -8.56 -11.20
C ALA A 127 8.52 -8.44 -12.56
N ARG A 128 8.53 -9.50 -13.34
CA ARG A 128 7.87 -9.52 -14.67
C ARG A 128 6.36 -9.53 -14.55
N ARG A 129 5.82 -10.26 -13.61
CA ARG A 129 4.38 -10.26 -13.31
C ARG A 129 3.92 -8.90 -12.82
N GLU A 130 4.63 -8.29 -11.90
CA GLU A 130 4.35 -6.95 -11.39
C GLU A 130 4.38 -5.90 -12.51
N SER A 131 5.37 -5.97 -13.38
CA SER A 131 5.47 -5.08 -14.55
C SER A 131 4.23 -5.17 -15.45
N LEU A 132 3.75 -6.38 -15.72
CA LEU A 132 2.57 -6.59 -16.56
C LEU A 132 1.26 -6.08 -15.91
N ILE A 133 1.12 -6.22 -14.59
CA ILE A 133 -0.03 -5.64 -13.88
C ILE A 133 0.07 -4.12 -13.86
N MET A 134 1.26 -3.58 -13.67
CA MET A 134 1.50 -2.14 -13.74
C MET A 134 1.15 -1.59 -15.12
N GLU A 135 1.61 -2.24 -16.19
CA GLU A 135 1.24 -1.86 -17.57
C GLU A 135 -0.28 -1.92 -17.77
N ARG A 136 -0.93 -2.98 -17.30
CA ARG A 136 -2.38 -3.11 -17.42
C ARG A 136 -3.11 -2.08 -16.57
N LEU A 137 -2.64 -1.84 -15.34
CA LEU A 137 -3.22 -0.82 -14.46
C LEU A 137 -3.10 0.58 -15.07
N ILE A 138 -1.93 0.90 -15.63
CA ILE A 138 -1.71 2.16 -16.34
C ILE A 138 -2.61 2.20 -17.60
N ALA A 139 -2.67 1.13 -18.37
CA ALA A 139 -3.49 1.06 -19.56
C ALA A 139 -4.98 1.26 -19.26
N GLU A 140 -5.52 0.58 -18.25
CA GLU A 140 -6.92 0.72 -17.83
C GLU A 140 -7.22 2.13 -17.29
N THR A 141 -6.32 2.68 -16.47
CA THR A 141 -6.47 4.05 -16.00
C THR A 141 -6.33 5.08 -17.12
N GLN A 142 -5.52 4.77 -18.13
CA GLN A 142 -5.41 5.58 -19.35
C GLN A 142 -6.70 5.52 -20.16
N VAL A 143 -7.30 4.34 -20.33
CA VAL A 143 -8.61 4.16 -20.97
C VAL A 143 -9.70 4.97 -20.25
N ILE A 144 -9.75 4.93 -18.93
CA ILE A 144 -10.66 5.74 -18.12
C ILE A 144 -10.42 7.24 -18.37
N SER A 145 -9.17 7.66 -18.40
CA SER A 145 -8.79 9.04 -18.70
C SER A 145 -9.21 9.44 -20.12
N GLU A 146 -8.98 8.58 -21.11
CA GLU A 146 -9.38 8.81 -22.51
C GLU A 146 -10.90 8.86 -22.66
N LEU A 147 -11.63 7.94 -22.02
CA LEU A 147 -13.10 7.93 -22.01
C LEU A 147 -13.65 9.18 -21.31
N GLY A 148 -13.06 9.58 -20.18
CA GLY A 148 -13.39 10.81 -19.49
C GLY A 148 -13.17 12.04 -20.39
N TYR A 149 -12.03 12.08 -21.07
CA TYR A 149 -11.73 13.15 -22.04
C TYR A 149 -12.68 13.13 -23.23
N LYS A 150 -12.98 11.94 -23.77
CA LYS A 150 -13.91 11.77 -24.87
C LYS A 150 -15.31 12.26 -24.50
N TRP A 151 -15.79 11.87 -23.31
CA TRP A 151 -17.08 12.31 -22.82
C TRP A 151 -17.10 13.82 -22.54
N SER A 152 -16.04 14.38 -21.93
CA SER A 152 -15.92 15.82 -21.75
C SER A 152 -15.88 16.55 -23.09
N SER A 153 -15.18 16.00 -24.08
CA SER A 153 -15.19 16.53 -25.46
C SER A 153 -16.60 16.52 -26.07
N GLN A 154 -17.32 15.40 -25.89
CA GLN A 154 -18.72 15.29 -26.38
C GLN A 154 -19.66 16.23 -25.62
N ALA A 155 -19.51 16.36 -24.29
CA ALA A 155 -20.29 17.31 -23.50
C ALA A 155 -20.00 18.76 -23.92
N ASN A 156 -18.73 19.09 -24.17
CA ASN A 156 -18.32 20.39 -24.71
C ASN A 156 -18.86 20.62 -26.13
N GLU A 157 -18.90 19.58 -26.96
CA GLU A 157 -19.45 19.66 -28.32
C GLU A 157 -20.99 19.77 -28.33
N ALA A 158 -21.68 19.03 -27.44
CA ALA A 158 -23.11 19.16 -27.20
C ALA A 158 -23.46 20.56 -26.65
N GLN A 159 -22.63 21.11 -25.73
CA GLN A 159 -22.76 22.50 -25.27
C GLN A 159 -22.56 23.50 -26.41
N LYS A 160 -21.56 23.28 -27.29
CA LYS A 160 -21.36 24.08 -28.49
C LYS A 160 -22.56 23.99 -29.44
N ASN A 161 -23.13 22.80 -29.60
CA ASN A 161 -24.28 22.59 -30.48
C ASN A 161 -25.57 23.15 -29.88
N SER A 162 -25.77 23.05 -28.55
CA SER A 162 -26.83 23.72 -27.83
C SER A 162 -26.67 25.26 -27.92
N LEU A 163 -25.43 25.75 -27.78
CA LEU A 163 -25.10 27.16 -28.04
C LEU A 163 -25.38 27.57 -29.51
N ARG A 164 -25.12 26.70 -30.49
CA ARG A 164 -25.45 26.93 -31.90
C ARG A 164 -26.95 26.99 -32.15
N SER A 165 -27.73 26.06 -31.62
CA SER A 165 -29.21 26.09 -31.73
C SER A 165 -29.79 27.28 -30.97
N LEU A 166 -29.19 27.67 -29.83
CA LEU A 166 -29.47 28.87 -29.09
C LEU A 166 -29.14 30.14 -29.88
N THR A 167 -27.96 30.18 -30.53
CA THR A 167 -27.62 31.32 -31.38
C THR A 167 -28.53 31.42 -32.60
N LEU A 168 -29.00 30.30 -33.16
CA LEU A 168 -29.99 30.29 -34.25
C LEU A 168 -31.36 30.78 -33.78
N MET A 169 -31.88 30.30 -32.65
CA MET A 169 -33.14 30.79 -32.07
C MET A 169 -33.03 32.23 -31.52
N GLY A 170 -31.90 32.54 -30.87
CA GLY A 170 -31.55 33.89 -30.43
C GLY A 170 -31.40 34.84 -31.64
N ALA A 171 -30.77 34.34 -32.73
CA ALA A 171 -30.64 35.13 -33.95
C ALA A 171 -31.99 35.38 -34.66
N LEU A 172 -32.92 34.38 -34.69
CA LEU A 172 -34.29 34.58 -35.21
C LEU A 172 -35.09 35.52 -34.30
N GLY A 173 -34.97 35.42 -32.98
CA GLY A 173 -35.54 36.37 -32.04
C GLY A 173 -34.89 37.77 -32.15
N LEU A 174 -33.59 37.82 -32.38
CA LEU A 174 -32.87 39.08 -32.61
C LEU A 174 -33.24 39.69 -33.96
N LEU A 175 -33.43 38.86 -35.00
CA LEU A 175 -33.87 39.33 -36.32
C LEU A 175 -35.27 39.94 -36.28
N SER A 176 -36.21 39.33 -35.54
CA SER A 176 -37.53 39.84 -35.33
C SER A 176 -37.53 41.12 -34.45
N PHE A 177 -36.65 41.17 -33.46
CA PHE A 177 -36.41 42.35 -32.63
C PHE A 177 -35.70 43.45 -33.42
N VAL A 178 -34.73 43.08 -34.27
CA VAL A 178 -34.09 44.03 -35.19
C VAL A 178 -35.06 44.55 -36.23
N LEU A 179 -36.01 43.71 -36.72
CA LEU A 179 -37.06 44.18 -37.65
C LEU A 179 -37.99 45.20 -36.97
N VAL A 180 -38.38 44.94 -35.72
CA VAL A 180 -39.15 45.89 -34.90
C VAL A 180 -38.30 47.10 -34.54
N ILE A 181 -37.04 46.89 -34.20
CA ILE A 181 -36.08 47.99 -33.90
C ILE A 181 -35.67 48.71 -35.20
N VAL A 182 -35.51 48.03 -36.34
CA VAL A 182 -35.22 48.70 -37.63
C VAL A 182 -36.32 49.67 -38.00
N LEU A 183 -37.57 49.32 -37.72
CA LEU A 183 -38.70 50.26 -37.85
C LEU A 183 -38.58 51.42 -36.85
N LEU A 184 -38.04 51.20 -35.66
CA LEU A 184 -37.80 52.23 -34.64
C LEU A 184 -36.48 52.99 -34.85
N VAL A 185 -35.43 52.30 -35.32
CA VAL A 185 -34.11 52.87 -35.57
C VAL A 185 -34.02 53.75 -36.82
N VAL A 186 -34.90 53.56 -37.80
CA VAL A 186 -35.04 54.53 -38.89
C VAL A 186 -35.35 55.94 -38.38
N MET A 187 -35.86 56.06 -37.16
CA MET A 187 -36.15 57.34 -36.49
C MET A 187 -35.07 57.84 -35.50
N MET A 188 -34.22 56.92 -34.97
CA MET A 188 -33.15 57.27 -34.02
C MET A 188 -31.77 57.06 -34.59
N ARG A 189 -31.60 57.42 -35.82
CA ARG A 189 -30.37 57.24 -36.60
C ARG A 189 -29.20 57.98 -36.00
N SER A 190 -28.12 57.32 -35.78
CA SER A 190 -26.71 57.69 -35.92
C SER A 190 -25.83 57.79 -34.66
N GLY A 191 -26.33 58.12 -33.48
CA GLY A 191 -25.39 58.47 -32.42
C GLY A 191 -25.23 57.48 -31.26
N ILE A 192 -26.30 56.76 -30.86
CA ILE A 192 -26.29 56.04 -29.58
C ILE A 192 -26.47 54.50 -29.79
N LEU A 193 -27.37 54.07 -30.70
CA LEU A 193 -27.71 52.66 -30.74
C LEU A 193 -26.68 51.77 -31.45
N THR A 194 -25.99 52.29 -32.50
CA THR A 194 -24.99 51.54 -33.23
C THR A 194 -23.68 51.32 -32.43
N PRO A 195 -23.14 52.35 -31.74
CA PRO A 195 -21.98 52.16 -30.84
C PRO A 195 -22.28 51.24 -29.65
N LEU A 196 -23.50 51.37 -29.05
CA LEU A 196 -23.90 50.53 -27.92
C LEU A 196 -24.09 49.09 -28.31
N ALA A 197 -24.61 48.81 -29.54
CA ALA A 197 -24.73 47.46 -30.06
C ALA A 197 -23.34 46.81 -30.37
N LYS A 198 -22.38 47.62 -30.86
CA LYS A 198 -21.00 47.16 -31.05
C LYS A 198 -20.31 46.86 -29.70
N LEU A 199 -20.46 47.75 -28.71
CA LEU A 199 -19.95 47.53 -27.34
C LEU A 199 -20.53 46.25 -26.72
N LYS A 200 -21.87 46.06 -26.85
CA LYS A 200 -22.53 44.87 -26.33
C LYS A 200 -22.04 43.59 -27.00
N ARG A 201 -21.88 43.59 -28.32
CA ARG A 201 -21.36 42.43 -29.05
C ARG A 201 -19.94 42.05 -28.63
N THR A 202 -19.08 43.05 -28.45
CA THR A 202 -17.72 42.84 -28.02
C THR A 202 -17.67 42.32 -26.56
N ALA A 203 -18.51 42.89 -25.66
CA ALA A 203 -18.60 42.39 -24.29
C ALA A 203 -19.15 40.94 -24.18
N ASP A 204 -20.15 40.61 -25.02
CA ASP A 204 -20.71 39.27 -25.09
C ASP A 204 -19.71 38.25 -25.72
N ALA A 205 -18.94 38.67 -26.71
CA ALA A 205 -17.86 37.88 -27.29
C ALA A 205 -16.72 37.61 -26.25
N ILE A 206 -16.36 38.65 -25.49
CA ILE A 206 -15.35 38.53 -24.40
C ILE A 206 -15.87 37.58 -23.33
N ARG A 207 -17.15 37.68 -22.94
CA ARG A 207 -17.78 36.76 -21.97
C ARG A 207 -17.82 35.33 -22.46
N ASN A 208 -17.96 35.12 -23.77
CA ASN A 208 -18.03 33.79 -24.39
C ASN A 208 -16.65 33.21 -24.76
N GLY A 209 -15.54 33.86 -24.39
CA GLY A 209 -14.17 33.30 -24.53
C GLY A 209 -13.50 33.59 -25.87
N PHE A 210 -14.04 34.49 -26.71
CA PHE A 210 -13.36 34.93 -27.92
C PHE A 210 -12.31 35.98 -27.59
N GLU A 211 -11.05 35.57 -27.48
CA GLU A 211 -9.95 36.37 -26.92
C GLU A 211 -9.43 37.49 -27.85
N ASP A 212 -9.75 37.49 -29.16
CA ASP A 212 -9.21 38.42 -30.17
C ASP A 212 -10.22 39.45 -30.74
N THR A 213 -11.34 39.68 -30.06
CA THR A 213 -12.36 40.63 -30.57
C THR A 213 -12.07 42.04 -30.06
N VAL A 214 -11.73 42.91 -30.97
CA VAL A 214 -11.53 44.37 -30.72
C VAL A 214 -12.85 45.12 -31.00
N CYS A 215 -13.26 45.92 -30.03
CA CYS A 215 -14.40 46.81 -30.21
C CYS A 215 -13.98 48.02 -31.05
N ASP A 216 -14.44 48.00 -32.30
CA ASP A 216 -14.22 49.09 -33.28
C ASP A 216 -15.32 50.18 -33.15
N VAL A 217 -15.22 50.97 -32.06
CA VAL A 217 -16.05 52.15 -31.83
C VAL A 217 -15.13 53.38 -31.73
N ASP A 218 -15.05 54.09 -32.85
CA ASP A 218 -14.22 55.30 -32.93
C ASP A 218 -15.14 56.54 -32.77
N THR A 219 -15.52 56.81 -31.51
CA THR A 219 -16.26 58.01 -31.13
C THR A 219 -15.44 58.75 -30.04
N SER A 220 -15.45 60.08 -30.13
CA SER A 220 -14.72 60.96 -29.18
C SER A 220 -15.55 61.33 -27.94
N ASP A 221 -16.59 60.55 -27.64
CA ASP A 221 -17.50 60.72 -26.52
C ASP A 221 -17.29 59.63 -25.44
N GLU A 222 -18.09 59.62 -24.38
CA GLU A 222 -18.05 58.69 -23.27
C GLU A 222 -18.18 57.23 -23.73
N LEU A 223 -18.82 56.95 -24.90
CA LEU A 223 -18.95 55.62 -25.44
C LEU A 223 -17.61 55.11 -26.02
N GLY A 224 -16.83 56.05 -26.59
CA GLY A 224 -15.46 55.70 -27.05
C GLY A 224 -14.53 55.42 -25.90
N ASP A 225 -14.67 56.13 -24.74
CA ASP A 225 -13.89 55.83 -23.54
C ASP A 225 -14.22 54.46 -22.96
N VAL A 226 -15.51 54.08 -22.92
CA VAL A 226 -15.99 52.76 -22.51
C VAL A 226 -15.46 51.66 -23.45
N ALA A 227 -15.46 51.91 -24.77
CA ALA A 227 -14.93 50.99 -25.74
C ALA A 227 -13.43 50.71 -25.56
N ARG A 228 -12.67 51.76 -25.31
CA ARG A 228 -11.22 51.61 -24.98
C ARG A 228 -11.01 50.85 -23.69
N ALA A 229 -11.80 51.11 -22.64
CA ALA A 229 -11.69 50.38 -21.35
C ALA A 229 -12.06 48.87 -21.51
N VAL A 230 -13.11 48.56 -22.32
CA VAL A 230 -13.50 47.15 -22.59
C VAL A 230 -12.43 46.42 -23.38
N ASN A 231 -11.81 47.05 -24.37
CA ASN A 231 -10.69 46.46 -25.12
C ASN A 231 -9.48 46.19 -24.24
N GLN A 232 -9.18 47.10 -23.35
CA GLN A 232 -8.06 46.90 -22.40
C GLN A 232 -8.34 45.80 -21.38
N MET A 233 -9.60 45.69 -20.93
CA MET A 233 -10.00 44.62 -20.03
C MET A 233 -9.95 43.22 -20.71
N ALA A 234 -10.41 43.11 -21.97
CA ALA A 234 -10.32 41.91 -22.77
C ALA A 234 -8.89 41.42 -22.97
N HIS A 235 -8.00 42.36 -23.35
CA HIS A 235 -6.59 42.07 -23.52
C HIS A 235 -5.91 41.61 -22.22
N ASN A 236 -6.25 42.23 -21.09
CA ASN A 236 -5.72 41.81 -19.79
C ASN A 236 -6.24 40.45 -19.34
N LEU A 237 -7.50 40.10 -19.64
CA LEU A 237 -8.09 38.79 -19.33
C LEU A 237 -7.47 37.67 -20.18
N ALA A 238 -7.34 37.87 -21.47
CA ALA A 238 -6.70 36.94 -22.39
C ALA A 238 -5.25 36.65 -21.96
N HIS A 239 -4.51 37.72 -21.61
CA HIS A 239 -3.12 37.59 -21.16
C HIS A 239 -3.02 36.85 -19.80
N LYS A 240 -3.94 37.09 -18.86
CA LYS A 240 -3.97 36.35 -17.58
C LYS A 240 -4.33 34.87 -17.78
N ASN A 241 -5.33 34.58 -18.61
CA ASN A 241 -5.73 33.20 -18.88
C ASN A 241 -4.62 32.39 -19.57
N LYS A 242 -3.94 33.01 -20.54
CA LYS A 242 -2.79 32.40 -21.18
C LYS A 242 -1.66 32.08 -20.18
N ARG A 243 -1.33 33.04 -19.31
CA ARG A 243 -0.33 32.83 -18.25
C ARG A 243 -0.72 31.73 -17.26
N LEU A 244 -2.00 31.66 -16.88
CA LEU A 244 -2.52 30.62 -16.00
C LEU A 244 -2.41 29.21 -16.62
N ARG A 245 -2.80 29.10 -17.88
CA ARG A 245 -2.67 27.81 -18.64
C ARG A 245 -1.19 27.39 -18.78
N GLU A 246 -0.31 28.34 -19.13
CA GLU A 246 1.13 28.08 -19.24
C GLU A 246 1.75 27.71 -17.87
N ALA A 247 1.31 28.37 -16.80
CA ALA A 247 1.78 28.07 -15.44
C ALA A 247 1.32 26.67 -14.98
N ASN A 248 0.03 26.35 -15.19
CA ASN A 248 -0.50 25.02 -14.86
C ASN A 248 0.19 23.91 -15.66
N SER A 249 0.35 24.09 -16.96
CA SER A 249 1.05 23.12 -17.79
C SER A 249 2.52 22.94 -17.36
N ARG A 250 3.21 24.00 -16.94
CA ARG A 250 4.59 23.88 -16.40
C ARG A 250 4.62 23.12 -15.07
N VAL A 251 3.65 23.37 -14.19
CA VAL A 251 3.56 22.69 -12.89
C VAL A 251 3.28 21.20 -13.10
N GLU A 252 2.34 20.87 -13.98
CA GLU A 252 2.02 19.48 -14.34
C GLU A 252 3.24 18.76 -14.96
N SER A 253 3.88 19.40 -15.93
CA SER A 253 5.07 18.84 -16.58
C SER A 253 6.23 18.66 -15.60
N ALA A 254 6.45 19.62 -14.70
CA ALA A 254 7.50 19.54 -13.68
C ALA A 254 7.22 18.44 -12.65
N SER A 255 5.95 18.27 -12.24
CA SER A 255 5.52 17.20 -11.34
C SER A 255 5.73 15.82 -11.96
N GLN A 256 5.34 15.67 -13.21
CA GLN A 256 5.50 14.42 -13.95
C GLN A 256 6.99 14.05 -14.17
N ALA A 257 7.80 15.03 -14.58
CA ALA A 257 9.24 14.83 -14.76
C ALA A 257 9.94 14.47 -13.42
N LYS A 258 9.54 15.10 -12.30
CA LYS A 258 10.06 14.77 -10.97
C LYS A 258 9.75 13.30 -10.59
N THR A 259 8.54 12.85 -10.89
CA THR A 259 8.06 11.51 -10.58
C THR A 259 8.80 10.46 -11.40
N GLU A 260 8.94 10.67 -12.69
CA GLU A 260 9.67 9.79 -13.61
C GLU A 260 11.16 9.71 -13.25
N PHE A 261 11.78 10.86 -12.96
CA PHE A 261 13.19 10.91 -12.54
C PHE A 261 13.44 10.08 -11.27
N LEU A 262 12.59 10.25 -10.26
CA LEU A 262 12.74 9.51 -8.99
C LEU A 262 12.54 8.01 -9.17
N SER A 263 11.64 7.60 -10.04
CA SER A 263 11.44 6.18 -10.38
C SER A 263 12.68 5.56 -11.02
N ASN A 264 13.17 6.20 -12.07
CA ASN A 264 14.33 5.71 -12.78
C ASN A 264 15.56 5.65 -11.87
N MET A 265 15.78 6.69 -11.05
CA MET A 265 16.86 6.71 -10.06
C MET A 265 16.77 5.59 -9.03
N SER A 266 15.55 5.23 -8.59
CA SER A 266 15.40 4.11 -7.68
C SER A 266 15.83 2.78 -8.27
N HIS A 267 15.38 2.55 -9.49
CA HIS A 267 15.74 1.31 -10.19
C HIS A 267 17.25 1.23 -10.41
N GLU A 268 17.87 2.36 -10.83
CA GLU A 268 19.30 2.44 -11.04
C GLU A 268 20.15 2.33 -9.76
N ILE A 269 19.61 2.76 -8.60
CA ILE A 269 20.27 2.61 -7.30
C ILE A 269 20.05 1.20 -6.73
N ARG A 270 18.87 0.63 -6.90
CA ARG A 270 18.53 -0.71 -6.37
C ARG A 270 19.38 -1.81 -6.99
N THR A 271 19.59 -1.76 -8.30
CA THR A 271 20.34 -2.79 -9.05
C THR A 271 21.78 -2.97 -8.53
N PRO A 272 22.65 -1.94 -8.46
CA PRO A 272 23.99 -2.09 -7.92
C PRO A 272 24.00 -2.46 -6.42
N LEU A 273 23.05 -1.98 -5.61
CA LEU A 273 22.96 -2.32 -4.20
C LEU A 273 22.60 -3.79 -3.99
N ASN A 274 21.65 -4.33 -4.76
CA ASN A 274 21.36 -5.77 -4.76
C ASN A 274 22.58 -6.59 -5.18
N GLY A 275 23.36 -6.09 -6.16
CA GLY A 275 24.65 -6.69 -6.52
C GLY A 275 25.64 -6.72 -5.35
N ILE A 276 25.77 -5.62 -4.60
CA ILE A 276 26.64 -5.56 -3.42
C ILE A 276 26.16 -6.55 -2.34
N VAL A 277 24.86 -6.61 -2.05
CA VAL A 277 24.31 -7.59 -1.09
C VAL A 277 24.57 -9.01 -1.55
N GLY A 278 24.40 -9.32 -2.84
CA GLY A 278 24.70 -10.63 -3.41
C GLY A 278 26.20 -11.00 -3.28
N LEU A 279 27.08 -10.07 -3.61
CA LEU A 279 28.54 -10.28 -3.46
C LEU A 279 28.97 -10.44 -2.01
N THR A 280 28.40 -9.68 -1.09
CA THR A 280 28.69 -9.88 0.35
C THR A 280 28.24 -11.25 0.86
N TYR A 281 27.09 -11.73 0.36
CA TYR A 281 26.62 -13.07 0.66
C TYR A 281 27.59 -14.16 0.16
N LEU A 282 28.03 -14.03 -1.09
CA LEU A 282 29.02 -14.95 -1.69
C LEU A 282 30.35 -14.94 -0.93
N LEU A 283 30.85 -13.75 -0.55
CA LEU A 283 32.10 -13.62 0.19
C LEU A 283 32.02 -14.23 1.61
N LYS A 284 30.87 -14.16 2.28
CA LYS A 284 30.64 -14.82 3.58
C LYS A 284 30.76 -16.34 3.48
N ASP A 285 30.60 -16.91 2.30
CA ASP A 285 30.71 -18.35 2.04
C ASP A 285 32.14 -18.84 1.79
N THR A 286 33.06 -17.91 1.62
CA THR A 286 34.49 -18.27 1.49
C THR A 286 35.15 -18.38 2.84
N SER A 287 36.39 -18.86 2.90
CA SER A 287 37.17 -18.89 4.11
C SER A 287 37.61 -17.49 4.52
N VAL A 288 36.76 -16.78 5.26
CA VAL A 288 36.98 -15.42 5.73
C VAL A 288 37.42 -15.43 7.21
N SER A 289 38.35 -14.55 7.57
CA SER A 289 38.70 -14.31 8.94
C SER A 289 37.56 -13.66 9.74
N ASN A 290 37.58 -13.78 11.07
CA ASN A 290 36.57 -13.16 11.94
C ASN A 290 36.40 -11.63 11.67
N ASN A 291 37.53 -10.94 11.41
CA ASN A 291 37.51 -9.51 11.06
C ASN A 291 36.82 -9.24 9.71
N GLN A 292 37.10 -10.05 8.70
CA GLN A 292 36.45 -9.95 7.39
C GLN A 292 34.97 -10.25 7.50
N LYS A 293 34.55 -11.21 8.33
CA LYS A 293 33.15 -11.53 8.58
C LYS A 293 32.41 -10.33 9.17
N LEU A 294 32.98 -9.65 10.17
CA LEU A 294 32.41 -8.43 10.76
C LEU A 294 32.29 -7.29 9.72
N LEU A 295 33.30 -7.14 8.86
CA LEU A 295 33.25 -6.13 7.79
C LEU A 295 32.16 -6.45 6.77
N LEU A 296 32.01 -7.70 6.35
CA LEU A 296 30.97 -8.14 5.44
C LEU A 296 29.56 -7.98 6.03
N GLU A 297 29.39 -8.29 7.33
CA GLU A 297 28.13 -8.05 8.03
C GLU A 297 27.77 -6.56 8.11
N SER A 298 28.78 -5.71 8.33
CA SER A 298 28.60 -4.25 8.32
C SER A 298 28.23 -3.73 6.93
N LEU A 299 28.88 -4.23 5.90
CA LEU A 299 28.63 -3.85 4.51
C LEU A 299 27.23 -4.28 4.04
N GLU A 300 26.81 -5.50 4.37
CA GLU A 300 25.46 -5.99 4.10
C GLU A 300 24.41 -5.12 4.79
N LYS A 301 24.60 -4.86 6.09
CA LYS A 301 23.69 -4.01 6.88
C LYS A 301 23.58 -2.60 6.29
N THR A 302 24.70 -2.01 5.88
CA THR A 302 24.73 -0.66 5.30
C THR A 302 24.03 -0.63 3.95
N SER A 303 24.24 -1.65 3.11
CA SER A 303 23.59 -1.77 1.81
C SER A 303 22.06 -1.96 1.94
N ARG A 304 21.59 -2.80 2.87
CA ARG A 304 20.17 -2.97 3.17
C ARG A 304 19.54 -1.67 3.68
N ASN A 305 20.20 -0.98 4.62
CA ASN A 305 19.74 0.32 5.12
C ASN A 305 19.60 1.35 3.98
N LEU A 306 20.48 1.32 2.99
CA LEU A 306 20.38 2.25 1.85
C LEU A 306 19.23 1.88 0.91
N ILE A 307 18.97 0.60 0.69
CA ILE A 307 17.79 0.14 -0.06
C ILE A 307 16.50 0.59 0.63
N ASP A 308 16.41 0.42 1.95
CA ASP A 308 15.26 0.84 2.74
C ASP A 308 15.06 2.37 2.67
N LEU A 309 16.15 3.13 2.77
CA LEU A 309 16.15 4.60 2.64
C LEU A 309 15.63 5.06 1.28
N VAL A 310 16.12 4.45 0.20
CA VAL A 310 15.66 4.75 -1.17
C VAL A 310 14.19 4.42 -1.30
N SER A 311 13.75 3.28 -0.76
CA SER A 311 12.34 2.88 -0.76
C SER A 311 11.45 3.86 0.02
N ASP A 312 11.90 4.30 1.22
CA ASP A 312 11.17 5.30 2.02
C ASP A 312 11.02 6.64 1.29
N VAL A 313 12.10 7.14 0.64
CA VAL A 313 12.07 8.38 -0.15
C VAL A 313 11.09 8.26 -1.31
N LEU A 314 11.08 7.11 -1.95
CA LEU A 314 10.17 6.83 -3.06
C LEU A 314 8.73 6.73 -2.57
N ASP A 315 8.49 6.01 -1.47
CA ASP A 315 7.20 5.92 -0.84
C ASP A 315 6.66 7.31 -0.47
N ILE A 316 7.48 8.15 0.16
CA ILE A 316 7.12 9.54 0.47
C ILE A 316 6.81 10.34 -0.78
N SER A 317 7.61 10.19 -1.85
CA SER A 317 7.42 10.93 -3.10
C SER A 317 6.13 10.51 -3.83
N LYS A 318 5.80 9.22 -3.78
CA LYS A 318 4.53 8.66 -4.29
C LYS A 318 3.32 9.20 -3.54
N ILE A 319 3.46 9.33 -2.22
CA ILE A 319 2.45 9.89 -1.35
C ILE A 319 2.20 11.35 -1.68
N GLU A 320 3.27 12.15 -1.81
CA GLU A 320 3.19 13.61 -2.06
C GLU A 320 2.57 13.93 -3.40
N ALA A 321 2.83 13.11 -4.38
CA ALA A 321 2.28 13.30 -5.71
C ALA A 321 0.87 12.68 -5.88
N GLY A 322 0.33 12.04 -4.81
CA GLY A 322 -1.02 11.46 -4.81
C GLY A 322 -1.16 10.15 -5.59
N ASN A 323 -0.10 9.37 -5.81
CA ASN A 323 -0.01 8.20 -6.69
C ASN A 323 0.13 6.84 -5.94
N MET A 324 -0.13 6.80 -4.63
CA MET A 324 -0.11 5.56 -3.87
C MET A 324 -1.54 5.04 -3.64
N GLU A 325 -1.79 3.85 -4.09
CA GLU A 325 -3.06 3.16 -3.91
C GLU A 325 -2.99 2.18 -2.73
N LEU A 326 -4.06 2.10 -1.92
CA LEU A 326 -4.17 1.10 -0.87
C LEU A 326 -4.80 -0.19 -1.38
N GLU A 327 -4.25 -1.29 -0.94
CA GLU A 327 -4.86 -2.61 -1.11
C GLU A 327 -6.09 -2.82 -0.25
N SER A 328 -7.02 -3.59 -0.78
CA SER A 328 -8.13 -4.11 0.03
C SER A 328 -8.18 -5.63 -0.12
N LYS A 329 -7.37 -6.34 0.69
CA LYS A 329 -7.30 -7.81 0.70
C LYS A 329 -7.58 -8.37 2.08
N PRO A 330 -8.16 -9.58 2.14
CA PRO A 330 -8.28 -10.28 3.40
C PRO A 330 -6.89 -10.72 3.89
N PHE A 331 -6.61 -10.50 5.18
CA PHE A 331 -5.43 -11.00 5.86
C PHE A 331 -5.76 -11.43 7.28
N SER A 332 -5.00 -12.41 7.80
CA SER A 332 -5.15 -12.90 9.16
C SER A 332 -4.40 -12.04 10.15
N MET A 333 -5.09 -11.57 11.18
CA MET A 333 -4.48 -10.78 12.25
C MET A 333 -3.47 -11.61 13.07
N LEU A 334 -3.71 -12.91 13.23
CA LEU A 334 -2.80 -13.81 13.93
C LEU A 334 -1.47 -13.96 13.19
N GLU A 335 -1.53 -14.20 11.86
CA GLU A 335 -0.34 -14.27 11.03
C GLU A 335 0.40 -12.93 10.97
N PHE A 336 -0.34 -11.84 10.93
CA PHE A 336 0.22 -10.49 10.97
C PHE A 336 1.03 -10.27 12.26
N ILE A 337 0.46 -10.62 13.42
CA ILE A 337 1.12 -10.50 14.73
C ILE A 337 2.39 -11.38 14.78
N ASP A 338 2.33 -12.58 14.24
CA ASP A 338 3.49 -13.50 14.17
C ASP A 338 4.63 -12.94 13.31
N LYS A 339 4.31 -12.37 12.15
CA LYS A 339 5.29 -11.70 11.26
C LYS A 339 5.96 -10.52 11.97
N VAL A 340 5.17 -9.69 12.66
CA VAL A 340 5.69 -8.55 13.43
C VAL A 340 6.55 -9.03 14.60
N SER A 341 6.14 -10.08 15.32
CA SER A 341 6.89 -10.69 16.40
C SER A 341 8.29 -11.13 15.96
N GLY A 342 8.39 -11.80 14.81
CA GLY A 342 9.68 -12.22 14.25
C GLY A 342 10.63 -11.04 13.99
N ILE A 343 10.11 -9.94 13.45
CA ILE A 343 10.88 -8.71 13.18
C ILE A 343 11.35 -8.08 14.50
N MET A 344 10.47 -7.98 15.49
CA MET A 344 10.79 -7.44 16.82
C MET A 344 11.90 -8.23 17.50
N THR A 345 11.79 -9.57 17.50
CA THR A 345 12.78 -10.48 18.10
C THR A 345 14.16 -10.28 17.46
N GLY A 346 14.22 -10.22 16.14
CA GLY A 346 15.46 -9.97 15.40
C GLY A 346 16.09 -8.61 15.73
N ALA A 347 15.27 -7.55 15.77
CA ALA A 347 15.75 -6.20 16.07
C ALA A 347 16.27 -6.03 17.51
N ALA A 348 15.70 -6.75 18.47
CA ALA A 348 16.07 -6.66 19.89
C ALA A 348 17.12 -7.69 20.32
N ALA A 349 17.57 -8.59 19.44
CA ALA A 349 18.43 -9.74 19.80
C ALA A 349 19.73 -9.40 20.55
N SER A 350 20.25 -8.18 20.38
CA SER A 350 21.48 -7.71 21.02
C SER A 350 21.23 -6.83 22.25
N LYS A 351 19.99 -6.54 22.61
CA LYS A 351 19.65 -5.58 23.68
C LYS A 351 18.96 -6.26 24.86
N PRO A 352 19.16 -5.81 26.08
CA PRO A 352 18.50 -6.33 27.30
C PRO A 352 17.07 -5.71 27.42
N ILE A 353 16.25 -5.85 26.38
CA ILE A 353 14.90 -5.30 26.31
C ILE A 353 13.90 -6.45 26.44
N GLU A 354 12.86 -6.26 27.24
CA GLU A 354 11.71 -7.16 27.26
C GLU A 354 10.71 -6.77 26.20
N LEU A 355 10.35 -7.73 25.34
CA LEU A 355 9.36 -7.53 24.28
C LEU A 355 8.03 -8.12 24.69
N ILE A 356 6.96 -7.34 24.57
CA ILE A 356 5.60 -7.75 24.91
C ILE A 356 4.67 -7.47 23.73
N ILE A 357 3.87 -8.46 23.37
CA ILE A 357 2.78 -8.29 22.38
C ILE A 357 1.47 -8.59 23.09
N ASP A 358 0.55 -7.64 23.05
CA ASP A 358 -0.77 -7.72 23.65
C ASP A 358 -1.84 -7.60 22.55
N ALA A 359 -2.54 -8.71 22.30
CA ALA A 359 -3.60 -8.80 21.31
C ALA A 359 -4.94 -8.96 22.03
N ALA A 360 -5.75 -7.91 22.09
CA ALA A 360 -7.05 -7.95 22.75
C ALA A 360 -7.93 -9.09 22.20
N PRO A 361 -8.69 -9.80 23.06
CA PRO A 361 -9.46 -10.98 22.65
C PRO A 361 -10.61 -10.67 21.68
N ASP A 362 -11.04 -9.41 21.62
CA ASP A 362 -12.13 -8.93 20.76
C ASP A 362 -11.65 -8.52 19.35
N LEU A 363 -10.35 -8.67 19.07
CA LEU A 363 -9.80 -8.43 17.72
C LEU A 363 -10.40 -9.40 16.70
N PRO A 364 -10.80 -8.94 15.52
CA PRO A 364 -11.19 -9.82 14.42
C PRO A 364 -10.04 -10.70 13.97
N VAL A 365 -10.30 -11.96 13.67
CA VAL A 365 -9.31 -12.90 13.14
C VAL A 365 -8.89 -12.48 11.74
N ASP A 366 -9.89 -12.14 10.90
CA ASP A 366 -9.71 -11.77 9.51
C ASP A 366 -10.11 -10.32 9.29
N LEU A 367 -9.20 -9.56 8.73
CA LEU A 367 -9.37 -8.16 8.34
C LEU A 367 -9.22 -8.03 6.83
N VAL A 368 -9.88 -7.03 6.27
CA VAL A 368 -9.71 -6.65 4.87
C VAL A 368 -9.10 -5.25 4.81
N GLY A 369 -7.95 -5.16 4.17
CA GLY A 369 -7.20 -3.91 4.05
C GLY A 369 -5.80 -4.15 3.51
N ASP A 370 -4.94 -3.14 3.60
CA ASP A 370 -3.55 -3.20 3.16
C ASP A 370 -2.64 -3.71 4.31
N GLU A 371 -2.44 -5.03 4.36
CA GLU A 371 -1.55 -5.66 5.35
C GLU A 371 -0.14 -5.08 5.29
N LEU A 372 0.38 -4.83 4.08
CA LEU A 372 1.74 -4.38 3.91
C LEU A 372 1.95 -3.01 4.54
N ARG A 373 1.06 -2.07 4.26
CA ARG A 373 1.15 -0.71 4.76
C ARG A 373 0.86 -0.65 6.25
N PHE A 374 -0.08 -1.44 6.72
CA PHE A 374 -0.30 -1.62 8.15
C PHE A 374 0.95 -2.16 8.85
N ARG A 375 1.59 -3.18 8.28
CA ARG A 375 2.86 -3.71 8.79
C ARG A 375 3.98 -2.67 8.77
N GLN A 376 4.09 -1.86 7.70
CA GLN A 376 5.08 -0.80 7.60
C GLN A 376 4.91 0.25 8.71
N ILE A 377 3.67 0.64 9.04
CA ILE A 377 3.36 1.51 10.17
C ILE A 377 3.87 0.87 11.47
N VAL A 378 3.45 -0.37 11.75
CA VAL A 378 3.77 -1.06 13.01
C VAL A 378 5.27 -1.27 13.16
N VAL A 379 5.95 -1.76 12.11
CA VAL A 379 7.40 -2.01 12.12
C VAL A 379 8.20 -0.73 12.32
N ASN A 380 7.80 0.38 11.71
CA ASN A 380 8.45 1.68 11.93
C ASN A 380 8.29 2.18 13.37
N LEU A 381 7.10 2.05 13.97
CA LEU A 381 6.87 2.44 15.36
C LEU A 381 7.66 1.56 16.33
N VAL A 382 7.59 0.24 16.16
CA VAL A 382 8.29 -0.73 16.99
C VAL A 382 9.81 -0.62 16.82
N GLY A 383 10.29 -0.46 15.60
CA GLY A 383 11.70 -0.26 15.30
C GLY A 383 12.27 0.97 16.02
N ASN A 384 11.52 2.07 16.04
CA ASN A 384 11.90 3.25 16.81
C ASN A 384 11.91 2.99 18.32
N ALA A 385 10.89 2.33 18.85
CA ALA A 385 10.82 1.96 20.25
C ALA A 385 12.03 1.10 20.69
N ILE A 386 12.35 0.05 19.94
CA ILE A 386 13.52 -0.81 20.19
C ILE A 386 14.82 -0.02 20.04
N LYS A 387 14.92 0.86 19.06
CA LYS A 387 16.10 1.67 18.78
C LYS A 387 16.42 2.60 19.94
N PHE A 388 15.44 3.31 20.50
CA PHE A 388 15.62 4.31 21.53
C PHE A 388 15.51 3.78 22.96
N THR A 389 15.20 2.49 23.14
CA THR A 389 15.25 1.80 24.42
C THR A 389 16.59 1.05 24.54
N GLN A 390 17.34 1.32 25.60
CA GLN A 390 18.59 0.60 25.90
C GLN A 390 18.36 -0.58 26.83
N ALA A 391 17.48 -0.40 27.81
CA ALA A 391 17.05 -1.42 28.76
C ALA A 391 15.62 -1.12 29.22
N GLY A 392 14.89 -2.13 29.65
CA GLY A 392 13.48 -2.02 30.04
C GLY A 392 12.58 -2.83 29.13
N TYR A 393 11.48 -2.25 28.62
CA TYR A 393 10.54 -3.00 27.78
C TYR A 393 10.03 -2.20 26.60
N VAL A 394 9.56 -2.92 25.57
CA VAL A 394 8.76 -2.42 24.44
C VAL A 394 7.49 -3.24 24.40
N HIS A 395 6.35 -2.55 24.51
CA HIS A 395 5.02 -3.14 24.54
C HIS A 395 4.22 -2.71 23.31
N LEU A 396 3.91 -3.66 22.45
CA LEU A 396 3.03 -3.51 21.28
C LEU A 396 1.66 -4.05 21.64
N SER A 397 0.64 -3.22 21.56
CA SER A 397 -0.75 -3.65 21.82
C SER A 397 -1.68 -3.34 20.65
N PHE A 398 -2.64 -4.26 20.43
CA PHE A 398 -3.72 -4.14 19.46
C PHE A 398 -5.04 -4.22 20.19
N SER A 399 -5.93 -3.25 19.94
CA SER A 399 -7.25 -3.18 20.56
C SER A 399 -8.30 -2.66 19.60
N VAL A 400 -9.56 -3.05 19.81
CA VAL A 400 -10.71 -2.53 19.10
C VAL A 400 -11.23 -1.31 19.83
N LEU A 401 -11.32 -0.16 19.17
CA LEU A 401 -11.92 1.06 19.75
C LEU A 401 -13.43 1.12 19.54
N SER A 402 -13.88 0.73 18.35
CA SER A 402 -15.30 0.72 18.01
C SER A 402 -15.55 -0.24 16.84
N ARG A 403 -16.80 -0.71 16.76
CA ARG A 403 -17.26 -1.55 15.66
C ARG A 403 -18.58 -1.00 15.14
N GLN A 404 -18.66 -0.71 13.84
CA GLN A 404 -19.87 -0.23 13.18
C GLN A 404 -20.14 -1.11 11.94
N GLY A 405 -21.07 -2.06 12.08
CA GLY A 405 -21.36 -3.04 11.05
C GLY A 405 -20.12 -3.91 10.73
N GLN A 406 -19.67 -3.85 9.52
CA GLN A 406 -18.46 -4.56 9.06
C GLN A 406 -17.15 -3.75 9.22
N VAL A 407 -17.23 -2.49 9.65
CA VAL A 407 -16.04 -1.67 9.86
C VAL A 407 -15.63 -1.73 11.32
N CYS A 408 -14.36 -2.02 11.55
CA CYS A 408 -13.73 -2.12 12.85
C CYS A 408 -12.60 -1.08 12.94
N ARG A 409 -12.69 -0.17 13.91
CA ARG A 409 -11.63 0.79 14.22
C ARG A 409 -10.66 0.17 15.20
N LEU A 410 -9.45 -0.10 14.71
CA LEU A 410 -8.36 -0.68 15.49
C LEU A 410 -7.40 0.40 15.97
N ARG A 411 -6.92 0.26 17.19
CA ARG A 411 -5.77 0.99 17.70
C ARG A 411 -4.59 0.03 17.81
N VAL A 412 -3.51 0.39 17.16
CA VAL A 412 -2.18 -0.18 17.40
C VAL A 412 -1.40 0.82 18.24
N GLN A 413 -0.80 0.36 19.32
CA GLN A 413 -0.08 1.19 20.28
C GLN A 413 1.27 0.56 20.60
N VAL A 414 2.31 1.38 20.59
CA VAL A 414 3.69 0.99 20.93
C VAL A 414 4.18 1.86 22.08
N LYS A 415 4.36 1.25 23.23
CA LYS A 415 4.89 1.90 24.43
C LYS A 415 6.30 1.41 24.70
N ASP A 416 7.21 2.33 24.94
CA ASP A 416 8.61 2.06 25.29
C ASP A 416 9.01 2.74 26.59
N THR A 417 10.08 2.24 27.20
CA THR A 417 10.75 2.82 28.39
C THR A 417 12.09 3.45 28.03
N GLY A 418 12.17 4.01 26.81
CA GLY A 418 13.40 4.62 26.30
C GLY A 418 13.67 6.03 26.82
N ILE A 419 14.48 6.75 26.08
CA ILE A 419 14.94 8.10 26.46
C ILE A 419 13.83 9.17 26.47
N GLY A 420 12.68 8.88 25.84
CA GLY A 420 11.61 9.85 25.65
C GLY A 420 11.98 10.98 24.70
N ILE A 421 11.05 11.94 24.53
CA ILE A 421 11.15 13.01 23.54
C ILE A 421 11.07 14.37 24.23
N SER A 422 12.05 15.24 23.96
CA SER A 422 12.07 16.60 24.49
C SER A 422 10.96 17.47 23.91
N PRO A 423 10.51 18.53 24.60
CA PRO A 423 9.48 19.44 24.07
C PRO A 423 9.82 20.03 22.70
N GLN A 424 11.10 20.33 22.45
CA GLN A 424 11.57 20.82 21.15
C GLN A 424 11.53 19.73 20.09
N GLY A 425 11.84 18.47 20.44
CA GLY A 425 11.76 17.31 19.56
C GLY A 425 10.32 17.00 19.13
N LYS A 426 9.34 17.20 20.03
CA LYS A 426 7.91 16.95 19.73
C LYS A 426 7.37 17.82 18.58
N VAL A 427 7.81 19.06 18.47
CA VAL A 427 7.35 20.01 17.41
C VAL A 427 7.80 19.56 16.01
N ASN A 428 8.94 18.91 15.91
CA ASN A 428 9.55 18.55 14.64
C ASN A 428 9.48 17.04 14.32
N LEU A 429 8.79 16.26 15.17
CA LEU A 429 8.83 14.79 15.17
C LEU A 429 8.42 14.15 13.83
N PHE A 430 7.49 14.76 13.11
CA PHE A 430 6.95 14.27 11.85
C PHE A 430 7.50 14.98 10.61
N ARG A 431 8.48 15.92 10.78
CA ARG A 431 9.11 16.61 9.64
C ARG A 431 10.17 15.72 8.98
N GLN A 432 10.24 15.82 7.64
CA GLN A 432 11.23 15.08 6.84
C GLN A 432 12.66 15.51 7.22
N PHE A 433 13.56 14.52 7.31
CA PHE A 433 14.99 14.74 7.57
C PHE A 433 15.33 15.46 8.89
N GLN A 434 14.35 15.67 9.77
CA GLN A 434 14.59 16.29 11.05
C GLN A 434 14.73 15.24 12.16
N GLN A 435 15.81 15.36 12.94
CA GLN A 435 16.08 14.51 14.09
C GLN A 435 16.07 15.42 15.34
N GLY A 436 15.39 14.96 16.39
CA GLY A 436 15.04 15.81 17.55
C GLY A 436 16.22 16.39 18.35
N ASN A 437 17.46 15.84 18.21
CA ASN A 437 18.69 16.38 18.83
C ASN A 437 19.92 15.87 18.10
N THR A 438 20.88 16.73 17.83
CA THR A 438 22.15 16.41 17.15
C THR A 438 23.04 15.44 17.93
N SER A 439 22.92 15.33 19.26
CA SER A 439 23.63 14.37 20.10
C SER A 439 23.06 12.96 19.98
N VAL A 440 21.73 12.81 19.97
CA VAL A 440 21.02 11.53 19.80
C VAL A 440 21.18 10.98 18.37
N ALA A 441 21.27 11.89 17.40
CA ALA A 441 21.52 11.52 16.00
C ALA A 441 22.87 10.85 15.77
N ARG A 442 23.91 11.25 16.51
CA ARG A 442 25.25 10.63 16.41
C ARG A 442 25.32 9.25 17.06
N GLU A 443 24.56 9.03 18.11
CA GLU A 443 24.63 7.79 18.91
C GLU A 443 23.71 6.68 18.34
N PHE A 444 22.53 7.04 17.85
CA PHE A 444 21.53 6.06 17.42
C PHE A 444 21.29 6.01 15.91
N GLY A 445 21.75 6.98 15.12
CA GLY A 445 21.59 7.05 13.66
C GLY A 445 20.13 7.03 13.22
N GLY A 446 19.86 7.23 11.91
CA GLY A 446 18.54 7.07 11.33
C GLY A 446 18.32 8.08 10.19
N SER A 447 17.35 7.83 9.31
CA SER A 447 17.03 8.69 8.17
C SER A 447 16.21 9.92 8.53
N GLY A 448 15.46 9.85 9.63
CA GLY A 448 14.43 10.86 9.96
C GLY A 448 13.21 10.81 9.05
N LEU A 449 13.05 9.73 8.29
CA LEU A 449 11.95 9.53 7.34
C LEU A 449 10.83 8.65 7.90
N GLY A 450 11.16 7.66 8.75
CA GLY A 450 10.22 6.64 9.20
C GLY A 450 8.94 7.19 9.86
N LEU A 451 9.05 8.14 10.80
CA LEU A 451 7.86 8.74 11.44
C LEU A 451 7.07 9.66 10.50
N ASN A 452 7.74 10.34 9.56
CA ASN A 452 7.04 11.09 8.51
C ASN A 452 6.27 10.14 7.60
N LEU A 453 6.88 9.02 7.22
CA LEU A 453 6.23 7.98 6.42
C LEU A 453 5.02 7.40 7.18
N VAL A 454 5.16 7.06 8.47
CA VAL A 454 4.04 6.61 9.32
C VAL A 454 2.89 7.61 9.29
N LYS A 455 3.18 8.92 9.48
CA LYS A 455 2.15 9.96 9.45
C LYS A 455 1.42 9.98 8.12
N LYS A 456 2.17 9.97 7.01
CA LYS A 456 1.60 9.98 5.66
C LYS A 456 0.78 8.73 5.37
N LEU A 457 1.25 7.54 5.79
CA LEU A 457 0.52 6.29 5.64
C LEU A 457 -0.79 6.28 6.43
N VAL A 458 -0.75 6.74 7.70
CA VAL A 458 -1.94 6.84 8.54
C VAL A 458 -2.93 7.83 7.96
N ASP A 459 -2.48 9.00 7.48
CA ASP A 459 -3.34 10.00 6.82
C ASP A 459 -3.98 9.42 5.56
N LEU A 460 -3.23 8.63 4.81
CA LEU A 460 -3.67 7.94 3.61
C LEU A 460 -4.73 6.88 3.91
N MET A 461 -4.55 6.10 4.97
CA MET A 461 -5.54 5.16 5.50
C MET A 461 -6.70 5.85 6.23
N LYS A 462 -6.77 7.22 6.14
CA LYS A 462 -7.78 8.04 6.82
C LYS A 462 -7.86 7.80 8.33
N GLY A 463 -6.72 7.41 8.91
CA GLY A 463 -6.57 7.11 10.32
C GLY A 463 -6.18 8.33 11.16
N THR A 464 -5.90 8.06 12.43
CA THR A 464 -5.41 9.05 13.39
C THR A 464 -4.12 8.57 14.01
N LEU A 465 -3.10 9.42 14.04
CA LEU A 465 -1.81 9.15 14.68
C LEU A 465 -1.64 10.08 15.88
N GLY A 466 -1.27 9.49 17.03
CA GLY A 466 -0.99 10.25 18.24
C GLY A 466 0.24 9.71 18.97
N PHE A 467 0.72 10.50 19.93
CA PHE A 467 1.80 10.09 20.81
C PHE A 467 1.81 10.86 22.12
N ASP A 468 2.31 10.22 23.19
CA ASP A 468 2.68 10.82 24.47
C ASP A 468 4.11 10.44 24.81
N SER A 469 4.89 11.36 25.33
CA SER A 469 6.29 11.08 25.68
C SER A 469 6.82 12.06 26.73
N GLU A 470 7.61 11.55 27.65
CA GLU A 470 8.33 12.36 28.63
C GLU A 470 9.79 11.94 28.67
N VAL A 471 10.69 12.91 28.78
CA VAL A 471 12.14 12.67 28.81
C VAL A 471 12.48 11.75 29.99
N GLY A 472 13.16 10.63 29.71
CA GLY A 472 13.58 9.64 30.70
C GLY A 472 12.48 8.66 31.15
N GLN A 473 11.23 8.82 30.68
CA GLN A 473 10.12 7.91 30.99
C GLN A 473 9.69 7.05 29.78
N GLY A 474 10.22 7.36 28.59
CA GLY A 474 9.88 6.67 27.35
C GLY A 474 8.83 7.38 26.53
N SER A 475 8.28 6.65 25.57
CA SER A 475 7.26 7.16 24.64
C SER A 475 6.15 6.16 24.45
N ASN A 476 5.00 6.66 24.06
CA ASN A 476 3.83 5.90 23.71
C ASN A 476 3.25 6.45 22.41
N PHE A 477 3.36 5.70 21.32
CA PHE A 477 2.82 6.03 20.01
C PHE A 477 1.62 5.17 19.69
N TRP A 478 0.59 5.74 19.08
CA TRP A 478 -0.55 4.95 18.62
C TRP A 478 -1.06 5.43 17.27
N ALA A 479 -1.55 4.47 16.49
CA ALA A 479 -2.28 4.72 15.25
C ALA A 479 -3.67 4.07 15.35
N GLU A 480 -4.70 4.77 14.88
CA GLU A 480 -6.07 4.29 14.80
C GLU A 480 -6.46 4.20 13.33
N LEU A 481 -6.87 3.03 12.90
CA LEU A 481 -7.12 2.70 11.51
C LEU A 481 -8.44 1.94 11.38
N ASP A 482 -9.16 2.21 10.31
CA ASP A 482 -10.41 1.52 10.01
C ASP A 482 -10.15 0.36 9.04
N PHE A 483 -10.63 -0.85 9.42
CA PHE A 483 -10.57 -2.05 8.60
C PHE A 483 -11.95 -2.65 8.43
N VAL A 484 -12.17 -3.34 7.33
CA VAL A 484 -13.37 -4.17 7.17
C VAL A 484 -13.09 -5.53 7.80
N CYS A 485 -13.98 -6.01 8.65
CA CYS A 485 -13.88 -7.32 9.29
C CYS A 485 -14.92 -8.29 8.72
N SER A 486 -14.49 -9.51 8.38
CA SER A 486 -15.33 -10.51 7.71
C SER A 486 -16.15 -11.38 8.67
N SER A 487 -15.78 -11.43 9.95
CA SER A 487 -16.42 -12.30 10.93
C SER A 487 -16.63 -11.62 12.30
N ALA A 488 -17.61 -12.10 13.04
CA ALA A 488 -17.74 -11.78 14.45
C ALA A 488 -16.52 -12.31 15.23
N PRO A 489 -16.12 -11.67 16.35
CA PRO A 489 -15.01 -12.17 17.14
C PRO A 489 -15.33 -13.59 17.61
N SER A 490 -14.48 -14.53 17.25
CA SER A 490 -14.59 -15.91 17.76
C SER A 490 -13.96 -15.96 19.15
N VAL A 491 -14.63 -15.41 20.13
CA VAL A 491 -14.28 -15.71 21.51
C VAL A 491 -14.74 -17.15 21.75
N ALA A 492 -13.81 -18.08 21.65
CA ALA A 492 -14.07 -19.45 22.08
C ALA A 492 -14.52 -19.42 23.55
N ALA A 493 -15.61 -20.14 23.88
CA ALA A 493 -16.07 -20.27 25.26
C ALA A 493 -14.88 -20.70 26.13
N VAL A 494 -14.58 -19.90 27.17
CA VAL A 494 -13.44 -20.17 28.06
C VAL A 494 -13.58 -21.59 28.61
N ALA A 495 -12.61 -22.44 28.31
CA ALA A 495 -12.60 -23.81 28.81
C ALA A 495 -12.39 -23.81 30.35
N THR A 496 -12.94 -24.78 31.03
CA THR A 496 -12.88 -24.92 32.49
C THR A 496 -11.48 -25.25 33.04
N GLN A 497 -10.50 -25.38 32.19
CA GLN A 497 -9.13 -25.75 32.56
C GLN A 497 -8.14 -24.66 32.17
N ASP A 498 -7.31 -24.23 33.12
CA ASP A 498 -6.38 -23.11 32.98
C ASP A 498 -4.98 -23.56 32.54
N LEU A 499 -4.34 -22.69 31.78
CA LEU A 499 -2.90 -22.72 31.59
C LEU A 499 -2.22 -22.10 32.83
N LEU A 500 -1.25 -22.80 33.41
CA LEU A 500 -0.47 -22.27 34.50
C LEU A 500 0.71 -21.48 33.94
N PHE A 501 0.76 -20.19 34.23
CA PHE A 501 1.90 -19.35 33.88
C PHE A 501 2.66 -18.94 35.15
N VAL A 502 3.97 -19.16 35.15
CA VAL A 502 4.83 -18.77 36.26
C VAL A 502 5.83 -17.71 35.79
N SER A 503 5.69 -16.49 36.30
CA SER A 503 6.56 -15.36 35.97
C SER A 503 6.67 -14.40 37.15
N GLU A 504 7.87 -13.90 37.38
CA GLU A 504 8.13 -12.82 38.35
C GLU A 504 7.71 -11.44 37.79
N SER A 505 7.46 -11.33 36.50
CA SER A 505 7.14 -10.09 35.81
C SER A 505 5.61 -9.91 35.69
N ASN A 506 5.07 -8.87 36.31
CA ASN A 506 3.68 -8.49 36.15
C ASN A 506 3.37 -7.80 34.80
N LEU A 507 4.38 -7.42 34.04
CA LEU A 507 4.25 -6.70 32.79
C LEU A 507 3.57 -7.52 31.66
N GLN A 508 3.71 -8.85 31.74
CA GLN A 508 3.14 -9.76 30.74
C GLN A 508 1.77 -10.32 31.10
N THR A 509 1.27 -10.04 32.31
CA THR A 509 0.05 -10.67 32.82
C THR A 509 -1.14 -10.48 31.88
N GLN A 510 -1.44 -9.24 31.51
CA GLN A 510 -2.56 -8.92 30.63
C GLN A 510 -2.40 -9.52 29.24
N ALA A 511 -1.19 -9.41 28.65
CA ALA A 511 -0.91 -9.96 27.33
C ALA A 511 -1.10 -11.48 27.26
N LEU A 512 -0.76 -12.17 28.35
CA LEU A 512 -0.92 -13.61 28.46
C LEU A 512 -2.35 -14.06 28.74
N GLU A 513 -3.11 -13.31 29.54
CA GLU A 513 -4.54 -13.51 29.71
C GLU A 513 -5.28 -13.37 28.40
N HIS A 514 -4.96 -12.31 27.62
CA HIS A 514 -5.48 -12.11 26.30
C HIS A 514 -5.10 -13.23 25.32
N ALA A 515 -3.82 -13.64 25.32
CA ALA A 515 -3.37 -14.75 24.49
C ALA A 515 -4.01 -16.09 24.87
N GLY A 516 -4.26 -16.33 26.16
CA GLY A 516 -5.04 -17.48 26.65
C GLY A 516 -6.48 -17.47 26.16
N ALA A 517 -7.14 -16.31 26.17
CA ALA A 517 -8.49 -16.15 25.66
C ALA A 517 -8.59 -16.48 24.16
N TRP A 518 -7.58 -16.15 23.36
CA TRP A 518 -7.50 -16.55 21.95
C TRP A 518 -7.48 -18.06 21.72
N VAL A 519 -6.94 -18.81 22.69
CA VAL A 519 -6.86 -20.28 22.65
C VAL A 519 -8.09 -20.93 23.33
N GLY A 520 -9.00 -20.11 23.84
CA GLY A 520 -10.16 -20.57 24.61
C GLY A 520 -9.80 -21.18 25.96
N ARG A 521 -8.70 -20.72 26.59
CA ARG A 521 -8.19 -21.18 27.87
C ARG A 521 -8.11 -20.04 28.89
N GLY A 522 -8.44 -20.33 30.13
CA GLY A 522 -8.08 -19.47 31.26
C GLY A 522 -6.58 -19.51 31.51
N VAL A 523 -6.03 -18.44 32.04
CA VAL A 523 -4.61 -18.37 32.45
C VAL A 523 -4.53 -18.10 33.95
N LYS A 524 -3.91 -19.04 34.69
CA LYS A 524 -3.60 -18.85 36.10
C LYS A 524 -2.19 -18.32 36.24
N MET A 525 -2.07 -17.04 36.60
CA MET A 525 -0.75 -16.41 36.84
C MET A 525 -0.28 -16.65 38.27
N LEU A 526 0.98 -17.06 38.41
CA LEU A 526 1.65 -17.18 39.71
C LEU A 526 3.02 -16.53 39.64
N ALA A 527 3.38 -15.78 40.67
CA ALA A 527 4.60 -14.97 40.72
C ALA A 527 5.87 -15.78 41.02
N SER A 528 5.75 -17.03 41.51
CA SER A 528 6.90 -17.85 41.83
C SER A 528 6.64 -19.34 41.64
N LEU A 529 7.72 -20.09 41.46
CA LEU A 529 7.69 -21.55 41.36
C LEU A 529 7.11 -22.20 42.62
N GLU A 530 7.38 -21.61 43.79
CA GLU A 530 6.85 -22.11 45.06
C GLU A 530 5.33 -21.98 45.15
N GLN A 531 4.78 -20.87 44.70
CA GLN A 531 3.31 -20.71 44.58
C GLN A 531 2.73 -21.72 43.59
N ALA A 532 3.41 -21.99 42.46
CA ALA A 532 3.00 -22.98 41.50
C ALA A 532 2.97 -24.40 42.11
N ARG A 533 4.00 -24.78 42.87
CA ARG A 533 4.06 -26.07 43.58
C ARG A 533 2.91 -26.21 44.59
N ARG A 534 2.65 -25.18 45.42
CA ARG A 534 1.52 -25.16 46.37
C ARG A 534 0.18 -25.29 45.66
N TRP A 535 -0.06 -24.50 44.62
CA TRP A 535 -1.28 -24.54 43.88
C TRP A 535 -1.59 -25.92 43.27
N VAL A 536 -0.56 -26.60 42.75
CA VAL A 536 -0.66 -27.98 42.22
C VAL A 536 -0.87 -28.99 43.32
N GLN A 537 -0.29 -28.80 44.52
CA GLN A 537 -0.48 -29.65 45.69
C GLN A 537 -1.90 -29.50 46.25
N ASP A 538 -2.47 -28.32 46.23
CA ASP A 538 -3.82 -27.99 46.68
C ASP A 538 -4.91 -28.47 45.66
N GLY A 539 -4.51 -29.26 44.67
CA GLY A 539 -5.48 -29.88 43.72
C GLY A 539 -5.62 -29.15 42.39
N GLY A 540 -4.87 -28.11 42.09
CA GLY A 540 -4.83 -27.43 40.80
C GLY A 540 -4.40 -28.38 39.69
N LYS A 541 -5.18 -28.40 38.59
CA LYS A 541 -4.95 -29.28 37.42
C LYS A 541 -4.74 -28.45 36.15
N PRO A 542 -3.54 -27.94 35.89
CA PRO A 542 -3.30 -27.18 34.66
C PRO A 542 -3.33 -28.12 33.43
N VAL A 543 -3.79 -27.59 32.31
CA VAL A 543 -3.74 -28.28 31.00
C VAL A 543 -2.34 -28.22 30.41
N GLY A 544 -1.60 -27.20 30.76
CA GLY A 544 -0.22 -26.96 30.36
C GLY A 544 0.45 -25.95 31.29
N VAL A 545 1.77 -25.94 31.31
CA VAL A 545 2.56 -25.05 32.13
C VAL A 545 3.48 -24.25 31.22
N LEU A 546 3.45 -22.93 31.39
CA LEU A 546 4.36 -22.01 30.73
C LEU A 546 5.23 -21.33 31.79
N LEU A 547 6.51 -21.49 31.66
CA LEU A 547 7.53 -21.01 32.62
C LEU A 547 8.31 -19.85 32.01
N ASP A 548 8.21 -18.66 32.57
CA ASP A 548 9.06 -17.53 32.22
C ASP A 548 10.40 -17.68 32.90
N PHE A 549 11.45 -17.93 32.11
CA PHE A 549 12.76 -18.23 32.67
C PHE A 549 13.40 -16.97 33.28
N PRO A 550 13.66 -16.95 34.60
CA PRO A 550 14.23 -15.77 35.26
C PRO A 550 15.66 -15.52 34.81
N ARG A 551 16.04 -14.26 34.70
CA ARG A 551 17.44 -13.84 34.40
C ARG A 551 18.39 -14.11 35.53
N SER A 552 17.91 -14.26 36.76
CA SER A 552 18.71 -14.60 37.94
C SER A 552 19.01 -16.09 37.99
N THR A 553 20.21 -16.42 38.36
CA THR A 553 20.78 -17.79 38.41
C THR A 553 20.22 -18.68 39.55
N ILE A 554 19.09 -18.32 40.14
CA ILE A 554 18.55 -18.95 41.34
C ILE A 554 17.77 -20.22 40.94
N ASP A 555 18.21 -21.36 41.52
CA ASP A 555 17.56 -22.66 41.63
C ASP A 555 17.09 -23.37 40.33
N ARG A 556 18.01 -23.59 39.40
CA ARG A 556 17.75 -24.46 38.22
C ARG A 556 17.23 -25.85 38.63
N LEU A 557 17.73 -26.42 39.72
CA LEU A 557 17.29 -27.73 40.19
C LEU A 557 15.80 -27.77 40.57
N ALA A 558 15.31 -26.74 41.24
CA ALA A 558 13.91 -26.63 41.61
C ALA A 558 12.96 -26.52 40.39
N TRP A 559 13.41 -25.82 39.34
CA TRP A 559 12.64 -25.73 38.07
C TRP A 559 12.60 -27.06 37.34
N LEU A 560 13.75 -27.76 37.25
CA LEU A 560 13.82 -29.07 36.60
C LEU A 560 12.97 -30.13 37.32
N GLU A 561 12.99 -30.15 38.65
CA GLU A 561 12.14 -31.03 39.45
C GLU A 561 10.64 -30.76 39.22
N PHE A 562 10.26 -29.49 39.15
CA PHE A 562 8.88 -29.11 38.90
C PHE A 562 8.43 -29.56 37.49
N VAL A 563 9.25 -29.31 36.49
CA VAL A 563 8.98 -29.74 35.10
C VAL A 563 8.88 -31.25 35.01
N ASN A 564 9.81 -32.00 35.62
CA ASN A 564 9.75 -33.47 35.67
C ASN A 564 8.46 -33.96 36.34
N THR A 565 8.05 -33.33 37.43
CA THR A 565 6.81 -33.66 38.15
C THR A 565 5.59 -33.44 37.26
N MET A 566 5.53 -32.34 36.48
CA MET A 566 4.45 -32.08 35.56
C MET A 566 4.46 -33.03 34.36
N SER A 567 5.60 -33.30 33.78
CA SER A 567 5.77 -34.26 32.69
C SER A 567 5.35 -35.68 33.07
N GLN A 568 5.67 -36.13 34.29
CA GLN A 568 5.19 -37.41 34.81
C GLN A 568 3.68 -37.49 34.97
N ARG A 569 3.02 -36.36 35.15
CA ARG A 569 1.55 -36.23 35.16
C ARG A 569 0.95 -36.07 33.75
N GLY A 570 1.75 -36.13 32.71
CA GLY A 570 1.31 -35.95 31.32
C GLY A 570 0.95 -34.48 30.98
N ILE A 571 1.41 -33.51 31.77
CA ILE A 571 1.15 -32.08 31.56
C ILE A 571 2.29 -31.49 30.75
N PRO A 572 2.05 -30.94 29.56
CA PRO A 572 3.09 -30.34 28.75
C PRO A 572 3.65 -29.07 29.42
N CYS A 573 4.98 -28.99 29.49
CA CYS A 573 5.69 -27.84 30.03
C CYS A 573 6.46 -27.11 28.94
N ALA A 574 6.18 -25.83 28.76
CA ALA A 574 6.91 -24.96 27.83
C ALA A 574 7.71 -23.91 28.61
N VAL A 575 8.80 -23.46 28.02
CA VAL A 575 9.62 -22.38 28.59
C VAL A 575 9.61 -21.17 27.68
N LEU A 576 9.53 -19.99 28.29
CA LEU A 576 9.58 -18.70 27.61
C LEU A 576 10.95 -18.04 27.90
N LEU A 577 11.72 -17.80 26.86
CA LEU A 577 13.08 -17.27 26.92
C LEU A 577 13.17 -15.88 26.32
N SER A 578 14.03 -15.03 26.82
CA SER A 578 14.42 -13.83 26.10
C SER A 578 15.32 -14.18 24.90
N SER A 579 15.33 -13.34 23.87
CA SER A 579 16.18 -13.53 22.69
C SER A 579 17.67 -13.59 23.04
N SER A 580 18.11 -12.90 24.10
CA SER A 580 19.47 -12.90 24.60
C SER A 580 19.86 -14.22 25.33
N ASP A 581 18.88 -14.90 25.92
CA ASP A 581 19.14 -16.12 26.72
C ASP A 581 19.05 -17.39 25.87
N THR A 582 18.41 -17.35 24.72
CA THR A 582 18.17 -18.50 23.84
C THR A 582 19.46 -19.22 23.47
N ARG A 583 20.51 -18.50 23.06
CA ARG A 583 21.84 -19.10 22.74
C ARG A 583 22.51 -19.78 23.92
N ARG A 584 22.42 -19.18 25.11
CA ARG A 584 23.07 -19.71 26.33
C ARG A 584 22.44 -20.99 26.86
N LEU A 585 21.16 -21.19 26.58
CA LEU A 585 20.35 -22.28 27.12
C LEU A 585 20.24 -23.46 26.15
N LEU A 586 20.24 -23.22 24.85
CA LEU A 586 20.30 -24.29 23.83
C LEU A 586 21.61 -25.08 23.91
N ASP A 587 22.74 -24.42 24.26
CA ASP A 587 24.03 -25.05 24.40
C ASP A 587 24.16 -25.96 25.66
N LYS A 588 23.16 -26.00 26.55
CA LYS A 588 23.22 -26.69 27.84
C LYS A 588 22.27 -27.86 28.02
N GLY A 589 21.71 -28.42 26.92
CA GLY A 589 20.85 -29.61 26.95
C GLY A 589 19.46 -29.39 27.58
N ILE A 590 19.04 -28.13 27.79
CA ILE A 590 17.73 -27.80 28.39
C ILE A 590 16.58 -28.10 27.40
N SER A 591 16.87 -28.16 26.10
CA SER A 591 15.90 -28.45 25.04
C SER A 591 15.22 -29.82 25.15
N GLU A 592 15.83 -30.78 25.84
CA GLU A 592 15.30 -32.15 25.98
C GLU A 592 14.24 -32.28 27.11
N ILE A 593 14.16 -31.28 28.00
CA ILE A 593 13.35 -31.33 29.23
C ILE A 593 11.97 -30.69 29.03
N PHE A 594 11.89 -29.71 28.15
CA PHE A 594 10.65 -28.98 27.86
C PHE A 594 9.97 -29.52 26.61
N SER A 595 8.64 -29.60 26.65
CA SER A 595 7.83 -29.99 25.49
C SER A 595 7.92 -28.94 24.35
N SER A 596 8.16 -27.68 24.70
CA SER A 596 8.32 -26.58 23.75
C SER A 596 9.14 -25.44 24.33
N ILE A 597 9.82 -24.71 23.44
CA ILE A 597 10.61 -23.53 23.79
C ILE A 597 10.05 -22.35 22.98
N PHE A 598 9.66 -21.29 23.67
CA PHE A 598 9.23 -20.04 23.06
C PHE A 598 10.25 -18.94 23.28
N VAL A 599 10.38 -18.06 22.31
CA VAL A 599 11.20 -16.85 22.42
C VAL A 599 10.26 -15.64 22.52
N LYS A 600 10.48 -14.78 23.51
CA LYS A 600 9.71 -13.53 23.67
C LYS A 600 9.85 -12.63 22.43
N PRO A 601 8.78 -11.98 21.99
CA PRO A 601 7.44 -11.93 22.57
C PRO A 601 6.58 -13.17 22.20
N LEU A 602 5.77 -13.63 23.13
CA LEU A 602 4.85 -14.73 22.90
C LEU A 602 3.62 -14.23 22.11
N THR A 603 3.24 -14.99 21.07
CA THR A 603 2.07 -14.68 20.24
C THR A 603 0.91 -15.63 20.53
N PRO A 604 -0.35 -15.21 20.29
CA PRO A 604 -1.52 -16.10 20.39
C PRO A 604 -1.39 -17.34 19.48
N GLN A 605 -0.83 -17.20 18.28
CA GLN A 605 -0.62 -18.30 17.34
C GLN A 605 0.33 -19.37 17.88
N GLN A 606 1.40 -18.94 18.54
CA GLN A 606 2.35 -19.86 19.18
C GLN A 606 1.71 -20.65 20.31
N LEU A 607 0.89 -19.99 21.16
CA LEU A 607 0.11 -20.66 22.19
C LEU A 607 -0.89 -21.65 21.60
N GLN A 608 -1.58 -21.28 20.53
CA GLN A 608 -2.54 -22.12 19.85
C GLN A 608 -1.88 -23.40 19.30
N ASN A 609 -0.69 -23.30 18.75
CA ASN A 609 0.04 -24.43 18.20
C ASN A 609 0.44 -25.49 19.27
N VAL A 610 0.63 -25.08 20.52
CA VAL A 610 1.08 -26.00 21.60
C VAL A 610 -0.05 -26.43 22.54
N PHE A 611 -0.95 -25.51 22.87
CA PHE A 611 -1.98 -25.73 23.89
C PHE A 611 -3.43 -25.68 23.34
N GLY A 612 -3.59 -25.44 22.02
CA GLY A 612 -4.90 -25.46 21.35
C GLY A 612 -5.51 -26.87 21.32
N LYS A 613 -6.83 -26.97 21.11
CA LYS A 613 -7.49 -28.27 20.92
C LYS A 613 -6.90 -28.96 19.69
N SER A 614 -6.29 -30.12 19.89
CA SER A 614 -5.76 -30.98 18.82
C SER A 614 -6.89 -31.41 17.87
N THR A 615 -6.93 -30.86 16.68
CA THR A 615 -7.28 -31.61 15.50
C THR A 615 -5.95 -32.10 14.92
N GLU A 616 -5.70 -33.39 15.14
CA GLU A 616 -4.63 -34.22 14.55
C GLU A 616 -3.23 -33.56 14.35
N GLY A 617 -2.35 -34.03 15.17
CA GLY A 617 -0.90 -34.15 15.07
C GLY A 617 -0.15 -33.38 13.99
N THR A 618 0.32 -32.16 14.32
CA THR A 618 1.53 -31.67 13.67
C THR A 618 2.39 -30.95 14.71
N ALA A 619 3.13 -31.73 15.48
CA ALA A 619 4.28 -31.22 16.22
C ALA A 619 5.24 -30.61 15.18
N ILE A 620 5.47 -29.30 15.25
CA ILE A 620 6.55 -28.65 14.52
C ILE A 620 7.86 -29.12 15.18
N ARG A 621 8.29 -30.30 14.77
CA ARG A 621 9.71 -30.65 14.86
C ARG A 621 10.43 -29.63 13.99
N VAL A 622 11.45 -28.97 14.54
CA VAL A 622 12.49 -28.31 13.73
C VAL A 622 12.97 -29.36 12.72
N ASN A 623 12.43 -29.29 11.52
CA ASN A 623 12.72 -30.26 10.50
C ASN A 623 14.15 -30.04 10.00
N SER A 624 15.06 -30.80 10.59
CA SER A 624 16.15 -31.35 9.79
C SER A 624 15.49 -32.09 8.61
N LEU A 625 15.84 -31.71 7.40
CA LEU A 625 15.49 -32.45 6.19
C LEU A 625 15.76 -33.94 6.42
N PRO A 626 14.85 -34.85 5.99
CA PRO A 626 15.19 -36.27 5.99
C PRO A 626 16.43 -36.42 5.12
N VAL A 627 17.49 -36.85 5.74
CA VAL A 627 18.71 -37.29 5.04
C VAL A 627 18.40 -38.61 4.35
N ASP A 628 17.66 -38.55 3.26
CA ASP A 628 17.66 -39.63 2.29
C ASP A 628 18.67 -39.27 1.21
N LYS A 629 19.59 -40.18 0.94
CA LYS A 629 20.86 -39.99 0.22
C LYS A 629 20.73 -39.72 -1.29
N LYS A 630 19.64 -39.16 -1.79
CA LYS A 630 19.51 -38.85 -3.20
C LYS A 630 19.80 -37.36 -3.40
N LYS A 631 20.88 -37.04 -4.13
CA LYS A 631 21.19 -35.66 -4.53
C LYS A 631 20.03 -35.10 -5.38
N VAL A 632 19.52 -33.95 -5.04
CA VAL A 632 18.45 -33.23 -5.76
C VAL A 632 19.04 -32.54 -6.97
N ASN A 633 18.46 -32.73 -8.16
CA ASN A 633 18.87 -32.06 -9.39
C ASN A 633 17.98 -30.86 -9.67
N LEU A 634 18.56 -29.69 -9.74
CA LEU A 634 17.84 -28.42 -9.93
C LEU A 634 18.31 -27.71 -11.21
N LEU A 635 17.36 -27.17 -11.95
CA LEU A 635 17.62 -26.24 -13.03
C LEU A 635 17.36 -24.82 -12.53
N ILE A 636 18.33 -23.95 -12.59
CA ILE A 636 18.22 -22.54 -12.26
C ILE A 636 18.33 -21.69 -13.51
N VAL A 637 17.41 -20.75 -13.68
CA VAL A 637 17.27 -19.94 -14.88
C VAL A 637 17.16 -18.47 -14.51
N ASP A 638 18.14 -17.66 -14.94
CA ASP A 638 18.18 -16.20 -14.70
C ASP A 638 19.12 -15.59 -15.73
N ASP A 639 18.81 -14.46 -16.31
CA ASP A 639 19.64 -13.78 -17.31
C ASP A 639 20.89 -13.09 -16.71
N SER A 640 20.92 -12.94 -15.40
CA SER A 640 22.05 -12.38 -14.65
C SER A 640 22.98 -13.48 -14.14
N GLU A 641 24.20 -13.49 -14.64
CA GLU A 641 25.25 -14.41 -14.17
C GLU A 641 25.51 -14.30 -12.66
N LEU A 642 25.34 -13.09 -12.09
CA LEU A 642 25.46 -12.85 -10.66
C LEU A 642 24.33 -13.56 -9.87
N ASN A 643 23.10 -13.46 -10.34
CA ASN A 643 21.96 -14.13 -9.71
C ASN A 643 22.11 -15.65 -9.77
N LEU A 644 22.54 -16.19 -10.90
CA LEU A 644 22.85 -17.62 -11.04
C LEU A 644 23.92 -18.08 -10.04
N LYS A 645 24.99 -17.29 -9.84
CA LYS A 645 26.03 -17.60 -8.84
C LYS A 645 25.50 -17.55 -7.40
N VAL A 646 24.63 -16.58 -7.08
CA VAL A 646 23.97 -16.49 -5.77
C VAL A 646 23.07 -17.70 -5.52
N LEU A 647 22.20 -18.04 -6.47
CA LEU A 647 21.33 -19.21 -6.40
C LEU A 647 22.13 -20.51 -6.27
N GLU A 648 23.18 -20.66 -7.06
CA GLU A 648 24.09 -21.80 -6.99
C GLU A 648 24.72 -21.94 -5.58
N SER A 649 25.22 -20.85 -4.99
CA SER A 649 25.79 -20.84 -3.65
C SER A 649 24.78 -21.24 -2.59
N ILE A 650 23.53 -20.73 -2.67
CA ILE A 650 22.45 -21.08 -1.73
C ILE A 650 22.13 -22.58 -1.80
N LEU A 651 22.03 -23.13 -3.01
CA LEU A 651 21.55 -24.49 -3.25
C LEU A 651 22.63 -25.56 -3.11
N THR A 652 23.89 -25.25 -3.43
CA THR A 652 25.03 -26.18 -3.32
C THR A 652 25.31 -26.56 -1.85
N ARG A 653 25.05 -25.67 -0.91
CA ARG A 653 25.18 -25.97 0.54
C ARG A 653 24.34 -27.17 1.01
N LYS A 654 23.30 -27.52 0.28
CA LYS A 654 22.40 -28.63 0.58
C LYS A 654 22.61 -29.85 -0.32
N GLN A 655 23.79 -29.95 -0.95
CA GLN A 655 24.18 -31.08 -1.82
C GLN A 655 23.30 -31.26 -3.05
N ALA A 656 22.67 -30.18 -3.57
CA ALA A 656 21.96 -30.23 -4.85
C ALA A 656 22.95 -30.21 -6.03
N ASN A 657 22.63 -30.95 -7.09
CA ASN A 657 23.26 -30.81 -8.39
C ASN A 657 22.54 -29.68 -9.16
N ILE A 658 23.29 -28.73 -9.68
CA ILE A 658 22.73 -27.53 -10.28
C ILE A 658 23.11 -27.46 -11.75
N THR A 659 22.10 -27.28 -12.60
CA THR A 659 22.27 -26.91 -14.00
C THR A 659 21.82 -25.46 -14.16
N LYS A 660 22.56 -24.65 -14.94
CA LYS A 660 22.29 -23.24 -15.15
C LYS A 660 21.80 -23.00 -16.56
N ALA A 661 20.85 -22.10 -16.73
CA ALA A 661 20.41 -21.55 -18.01
C ALA A 661 20.28 -20.04 -17.93
N ASN A 662 20.58 -19.34 -19.02
CA ASN A 662 20.58 -17.87 -19.05
C ASN A 662 19.27 -17.28 -19.62
N ASN A 663 18.35 -18.10 -20.07
CA ASN A 663 17.04 -17.70 -20.60
C ASN A 663 16.10 -18.90 -20.69
N GLY A 664 14.82 -18.67 -21.00
CA GLY A 664 13.80 -19.70 -21.12
C GLY A 664 14.05 -20.71 -22.22
N LEU A 665 14.66 -20.31 -23.34
CA LEU A 665 14.99 -21.23 -24.45
C LEU A 665 16.06 -22.21 -24.06
N GLU A 666 17.10 -21.77 -23.36
CA GLU A 666 18.17 -22.65 -22.88
C GLU A 666 17.62 -23.61 -21.82
N ALA A 667 16.75 -23.15 -20.93
CA ALA A 667 16.08 -23.98 -19.96
C ALA A 667 15.25 -25.09 -20.63
N LEU A 668 14.47 -24.76 -21.65
CA LEU A 668 13.70 -25.74 -22.43
C LEU A 668 14.62 -26.76 -23.13
N SER A 669 15.74 -26.31 -23.68
CA SER A 669 16.68 -27.23 -24.34
C SER A 669 17.25 -28.27 -23.36
N TYR A 670 17.59 -27.85 -22.13
CA TYR A 670 18.03 -28.80 -21.09
C TYR A 670 16.90 -29.73 -20.66
N LEU A 671 15.69 -29.27 -20.51
CA LEU A 671 14.55 -30.09 -20.14
C LEU A 671 14.18 -31.12 -21.22
N LEU A 672 14.31 -30.75 -22.50
CA LEU A 672 14.10 -31.68 -23.61
C LEU A 672 15.23 -32.68 -23.73
N GLN A 673 16.47 -32.33 -23.45
CA GLN A 673 17.64 -33.20 -23.53
C GLN A 673 17.71 -34.19 -22.38
N TYR A 674 17.38 -33.80 -21.15
CA TYR A 674 17.56 -34.60 -19.94
C TYR A 674 16.25 -35.17 -19.36
N GLY A 675 15.09 -34.82 -19.93
CA GLY A 675 13.78 -35.36 -19.56
C GLY A 675 13.49 -35.30 -18.07
N HIS A 676 13.22 -36.43 -17.42
CA HIS A 676 12.96 -36.56 -15.97
C HIS A 676 14.18 -36.29 -15.06
N GLY A 677 15.27 -35.73 -15.58
CA GLY A 677 16.51 -35.54 -14.83
C GLY A 677 16.46 -34.50 -13.74
N PHE A 678 15.45 -33.60 -13.76
CA PHE A 678 15.33 -32.52 -12.78
C PHE A 678 14.20 -32.74 -11.79
N ASP A 679 14.46 -32.40 -10.54
CA ASP A 679 13.49 -32.47 -9.45
C ASP A 679 12.65 -31.20 -9.32
N ALA A 680 13.23 -30.01 -9.66
CA ALA A 680 12.53 -28.73 -9.74
C ALA A 680 13.28 -27.73 -10.63
N VAL A 681 12.58 -26.70 -11.07
CA VAL A 681 13.10 -25.54 -11.80
C VAL A 681 12.89 -24.28 -10.96
N VAL A 682 13.94 -23.46 -10.84
CA VAL A 682 13.88 -22.12 -10.27
C VAL A 682 14.09 -21.13 -11.42
N MET A 683 13.08 -20.35 -11.77
CA MET A 683 13.02 -19.61 -13.02
C MET A 683 12.69 -18.14 -12.79
N ASP A 684 13.55 -17.27 -13.29
CA ASP A 684 13.21 -15.86 -13.39
C ASP A 684 12.01 -15.64 -14.32
N VAL A 685 11.12 -14.75 -13.91
CA VAL A 685 9.95 -14.38 -14.71
C VAL A 685 10.33 -13.46 -15.87
N GLN A 686 11.23 -12.52 -15.65
CA GLN A 686 11.65 -11.54 -16.67
C GLN A 686 13.02 -11.89 -17.22
N MET A 687 13.05 -12.39 -18.43
CA MET A 687 14.29 -12.73 -19.14
C MET A 687 14.20 -12.36 -20.63
N PRO A 688 15.31 -12.03 -21.27
CA PRO A 688 15.34 -11.81 -22.71
C PRO A 688 15.14 -13.10 -23.50
N LEU A 689 14.74 -12.99 -24.75
CA LEU A 689 14.50 -14.06 -25.73
C LEU A 689 13.23 -14.86 -25.46
N MET A 690 13.08 -15.44 -24.30
CA MET A 690 11.90 -16.16 -23.83
C MET A 690 11.74 -15.92 -22.34
N ASP A 691 10.62 -15.35 -21.95
CA ASP A 691 10.32 -15.07 -20.56
C ASP A 691 9.95 -16.34 -19.77
N GLY A 692 10.00 -16.24 -18.42
CA GLY A 692 9.72 -17.38 -17.56
C GLY A 692 8.28 -17.88 -17.65
N LEU A 693 7.31 -17.00 -17.99
CA LEU A 693 5.91 -17.41 -18.18
C LEU A 693 5.73 -18.22 -19.44
N GLU A 694 6.34 -17.76 -20.53
CA GLU A 694 6.32 -18.44 -21.81
C GLU A 694 7.07 -19.78 -21.72
N ALA A 695 8.26 -19.77 -21.12
CA ALA A 695 9.02 -20.99 -20.86
C ALA A 695 8.21 -22.00 -20.03
N THR A 696 7.52 -21.54 -18.99
CA THR A 696 6.68 -22.44 -18.15
C THR A 696 5.53 -23.04 -18.94
N ARG A 697 4.84 -22.26 -19.79
CA ARG A 697 3.78 -22.80 -20.67
C ARG A 697 4.31 -23.87 -21.62
N GLU A 698 5.50 -23.66 -22.19
CA GLU A 698 6.13 -24.64 -23.07
C GLU A 698 6.56 -25.89 -22.29
N ILE A 699 7.06 -25.75 -21.05
CA ILE A 699 7.38 -26.87 -20.14
C ILE A 699 6.12 -27.70 -19.88
N ARG A 700 4.98 -27.08 -19.61
CA ARG A 700 3.71 -27.77 -19.32
C ARG A 700 3.11 -28.52 -20.54
N LYS A 701 3.47 -28.14 -21.76
CA LYS A 701 3.08 -28.83 -22.96
C LYS A 701 3.81 -30.18 -23.15
N GLN A 702 4.95 -30.38 -22.44
CA GLN A 702 5.73 -31.59 -22.57
C GLN A 702 5.20 -32.69 -21.65
N PRO A 703 4.80 -33.85 -22.13
CA PRO A 703 4.14 -34.91 -21.33
C PRO A 703 4.94 -35.38 -20.11
N PHE A 704 6.29 -35.32 -20.18
CA PHE A 704 7.18 -35.74 -19.11
C PHE A 704 7.53 -34.64 -18.10
N ASN A 705 7.09 -33.37 -18.33
CA ASN A 705 7.36 -32.25 -17.47
C ASN A 705 6.08 -31.61 -16.89
N VAL A 706 4.93 -32.23 -17.07
CA VAL A 706 3.63 -31.69 -16.59
C VAL A 706 3.66 -31.45 -15.08
N ASP A 707 4.25 -32.40 -14.33
CA ASP A 707 4.33 -32.36 -12.87
C ASP A 707 5.68 -31.82 -12.33
N LEU A 708 6.55 -31.30 -13.20
CA LEU A 708 7.83 -30.75 -12.77
C LEU A 708 7.59 -29.45 -11.98
N PRO A 709 8.00 -29.38 -10.70
CA PRO A 709 7.87 -28.16 -9.93
C PRO A 709 8.62 -27.00 -10.56
N VAL A 710 7.93 -25.88 -10.83
CA VAL A 710 8.49 -24.64 -11.33
C VAL A 710 8.24 -23.55 -10.30
N ILE A 711 9.32 -22.97 -9.78
CA ILE A 711 9.31 -21.87 -8.84
C ILE A 711 9.68 -20.60 -9.59
N GLY A 712 8.77 -19.66 -9.70
CA GLY A 712 9.04 -18.36 -10.31
C GLY A 712 9.79 -17.43 -9.37
N LEU A 713 10.73 -16.62 -9.90
CA LEU A 713 11.37 -15.52 -9.18
C LEU A 713 10.97 -14.19 -9.83
N THR A 714 10.50 -13.21 -9.04
CA THR A 714 10.12 -11.90 -9.57
C THR A 714 10.69 -10.76 -8.73
N GLY A 715 11.05 -9.65 -9.36
CA GLY A 715 11.56 -8.45 -8.67
C GLY A 715 10.48 -7.50 -8.21
N GLU A 716 9.28 -7.58 -8.77
CA GLU A 716 8.13 -6.74 -8.40
C GLU A 716 6.89 -7.61 -8.23
N VAL A 717 6.12 -7.35 -7.16
CA VAL A 717 4.98 -8.18 -6.82
C VAL A 717 3.71 -7.40 -7.05
N THR A 718 2.99 -7.83 -8.09
CA THR A 718 1.57 -7.55 -8.14
C THR A 718 0.83 -8.88 -8.11
N SER A 719 -0.35 -8.92 -7.50
CA SER A 719 -1.17 -10.12 -7.46
C SER A 719 -1.63 -10.57 -8.86
N GLU A 720 -1.55 -9.70 -9.86
CA GLU A 720 -1.83 -10.06 -11.25
C GLU A 720 -0.65 -10.80 -11.89
N ASP A 721 0.59 -10.41 -11.57
CA ASP A 721 1.78 -11.13 -12.05
C ASP A 721 1.90 -12.49 -11.37
N GLU A 722 1.58 -12.60 -10.06
CA GLU A 722 1.50 -13.91 -9.38
C GLU A 722 0.41 -14.79 -10.00
N LYS A 723 -0.78 -14.23 -10.25
CA LYS A 723 -1.84 -14.94 -10.93
C LYS A 723 -1.43 -15.36 -12.33
N ARG A 724 -0.82 -14.48 -13.12
CA ARG A 724 -0.30 -14.82 -14.45
C ARG A 724 0.76 -15.90 -14.42
N ALA A 725 1.61 -15.89 -13.39
CA ALA A 725 2.61 -16.92 -13.20
C ALA A 725 1.99 -18.27 -12.84
N LEU A 726 1.03 -18.29 -11.92
CA LEU A 726 0.28 -19.48 -11.58
C LEU A 726 -0.56 -19.97 -12.78
N ASP A 727 -1.21 -19.07 -13.51
CA ASP A 727 -1.97 -19.38 -14.73
C ASP A 727 -1.05 -19.91 -15.87
N SER A 728 0.22 -19.53 -15.88
CA SER A 728 1.22 -20.10 -16.81
C SER A 728 1.64 -21.53 -16.44
N GLY A 729 1.29 -21.97 -15.23
CA GLY A 729 1.62 -23.32 -14.71
C GLY A 729 2.78 -23.35 -13.72
N MET A 730 3.26 -22.19 -13.19
CA MET A 730 4.21 -22.18 -12.07
C MET A 730 3.52 -22.65 -10.79
N ASN A 731 4.25 -23.35 -9.94
CA ASN A 731 3.71 -23.90 -8.70
C ASN A 731 3.71 -22.90 -7.55
N VAL A 732 4.73 -22.04 -7.50
CA VAL A 732 4.90 -21.00 -6.47
C VAL A 732 5.72 -19.85 -7.07
N VAL A 733 5.50 -18.63 -6.59
CA VAL A 733 6.28 -17.44 -6.98
C VAL A 733 6.96 -16.87 -5.74
N LEU A 734 8.28 -16.60 -5.81
CA LEU A 734 9.09 -15.99 -4.75
C LEU A 734 9.62 -14.62 -5.18
N HIS A 735 9.85 -13.74 -4.21
CA HIS A 735 10.31 -12.37 -4.46
C HIS A 735 11.83 -12.23 -4.38
N LYS A 736 12.40 -11.43 -5.30
CA LYS A 736 13.77 -10.92 -5.17
C LYS A 736 13.77 -9.65 -4.27
N PRO A 737 14.69 -9.51 -3.29
CA PRO A 737 15.84 -10.38 -3.01
C PRO A 737 15.43 -11.66 -2.29
N LEU A 738 15.90 -12.79 -2.81
CA LEU A 738 15.55 -14.12 -2.35
C LEU A 738 16.12 -14.38 -0.95
N GLN A 739 15.28 -14.82 -0.02
CA GLN A 739 15.74 -15.34 1.27
C GLN A 739 16.07 -16.83 1.11
N PRO A 740 17.28 -17.27 1.50
CA PRO A 740 17.68 -18.67 1.35
C PRO A 740 16.74 -19.67 2.03
N ASP A 741 16.24 -19.34 3.21
CA ASP A 741 15.37 -20.21 3.99
C ASP A 741 13.99 -20.39 3.34
N ASP A 742 13.46 -19.35 2.70
CA ASP A 742 12.19 -19.37 1.99
C ASP A 742 12.25 -20.28 0.74
N LEU A 743 13.31 -20.13 -0.06
CA LEU A 743 13.54 -20.99 -1.22
C LEU A 743 13.65 -22.46 -0.80
N MET A 744 14.41 -22.73 0.26
CA MET A 744 14.60 -24.09 0.77
C MET A 744 13.32 -24.70 1.31
N PHE A 745 12.50 -23.92 2.01
CA PHE A 745 11.20 -24.39 2.50
C PHE A 745 10.26 -24.78 1.36
N VAL A 746 10.16 -23.92 0.34
CA VAL A 746 9.31 -24.16 -0.83
C VAL A 746 9.79 -25.35 -1.63
N LEU A 747 11.10 -25.46 -1.91
CA LEU A 747 11.69 -26.60 -2.59
C LEU A 747 11.41 -27.91 -1.85
N ALA A 748 11.63 -27.95 -0.53
CA ALA A 748 11.38 -29.13 0.28
C ALA A 748 9.90 -29.56 0.26
N LYS A 749 8.97 -28.60 0.27
CA LYS A 749 7.53 -28.86 0.19
C LYS A 749 7.13 -29.45 -1.17
N LEU A 750 7.59 -28.83 -2.26
CA LEU A 750 7.21 -29.24 -3.62
C LEU A 750 7.83 -30.58 -4.01
N ILE A 751 9.09 -30.85 -3.64
CA ILE A 751 9.78 -32.11 -3.93
C ILE A 751 9.13 -33.28 -3.14
N LYS A 752 8.69 -33.04 -1.88
CA LYS A 752 7.94 -34.02 -1.10
C LYS A 752 6.58 -34.37 -1.72
N GLN A 753 5.87 -33.36 -2.23
CA GLN A 753 4.58 -33.54 -2.90
C GLN A 753 4.72 -34.37 -4.21
N LYS A 754 5.84 -34.24 -4.92
CA LYS A 754 6.13 -35.03 -6.12
C LYS A 754 6.50 -36.48 -5.77
N ALA A 755 7.03 -36.76 -4.59
CA ALA A 755 7.46 -38.07 -4.15
C ALA A 755 6.34 -38.90 -3.47
N ALA A 756 5.20 -38.27 -3.11
CA ALA A 756 4.00 -38.86 -2.55
C ALA A 756 2.97 -39.19 -3.64
#